data_c47fd36412d584eaeca6eed2ee1aebc8
#
_entry.id   c47fd36412d584eaeca6eed2ee1aebc8
#
_cell.length_a   1.000
_cell.length_b   1.000
_cell.length_c   1.000
_cell.angle_alpha   90.00
_cell.angle_beta   90.00
_cell.angle_gamma   90.00
#
_symmetry.space_group_name_H-M   'P 1'
#
loop_
_entity.id
_entity.type
_entity.pdbx_description
1 polymer ?
#
loop_
_entity_poly.entity_id
_entity_poly.type
_entity_poly.pdbx_seq_one_letter_code
_entity_poly.pdbx_strand_id
1 'polypeptide(L)'
;ICGLVQKKMDFHFVTTTHWIYKTEFPFNILSNWGEKSLAVSEDIKQYLIDNYRLRPENIKVTINGIDVDKFSSGIDYSPVAREFSFREGAFRIVYISRMDKDRSCAAHKLIEAAEDLYRENSRLEIVIVGGGDDFKTVSEKTASMNKKLGRRVIIMTDSRVDVNRFVASADIFVGVSRSALEAMAAKKPVVIAGNEGYIGLFNEDTIEVGIDTNFCCRGCRETSAGLIKEDLLTLMRMSQEERERLGKYGRGVIEKYYSLDRMADDAFALYEWVRYPKKEIDVMISGYYGFDNNGDDAVLKAIVDELKRVRPEINLLVLSKQPVKTQETYNVLSINRFDFIKIYYYLGRTQLLLSGGGSLIQDLTSTHSLIYYLSVIRLAISRGAKVILYANGIGPVRRESNKDYVRKILNRVDMITLRDEQSLQVLKSLGVTRPETHVTVDAAFSLENESDLADIIRWRQMIGLKEDEKYFCVSVRSWKYFKDNFESEMSSFVKRMNENYGLRAVFVPMQPVNDAEISRRIIEMSGSGIFFGTNYTTNQILSLIAGSEFVVAMRLHTIIYAVKQNVPVIGMAYDPKVTAFMNKAGQSCCIDVKDTNAEGLIKLAEYVMDNREEILKDMESHTAGFREKALENVMYAKRLLEQKEF
;
A
#
# COMPACT_ATOMS: atom_id res chain seq x y z
N ILE A 1 -20.01 18.38 16.92
CA ILE A 1 -19.96 19.65 16.14
C ILE A 1 -18.97 19.49 14.99
N CYS A 2 -17.68 19.15 15.22
CA CYS A 2 -16.66 19.04 14.17
C CYS A 2 -17.10 18.12 13.02
N GLY A 3 -17.67 16.96 13.30
CA GLY A 3 -18.17 16.05 12.26
C GLY A 3 -19.35 16.57 11.44
N LEU A 4 -20.12 17.54 11.96
CA LEU A 4 -21.17 18.22 11.21
C LEU A 4 -20.58 19.32 10.30
N VAL A 5 -19.54 20.01 10.77
CA VAL A 5 -18.83 21.04 10.00
C VAL A 5 -18.04 20.40 8.87
N GLN A 6 -17.42 19.24 9.09
CA GLN A 6 -16.69 18.48 8.06
C GLN A 6 -17.55 18.12 6.84
N LYS A 7 -18.88 17.93 7.04
CA LYS A 7 -19.80 17.71 5.90
C LYS A 7 -19.98 18.93 4.98
N LYS A 8 -19.60 20.12 5.46
CA LYS A 8 -19.75 21.39 4.71
C LYS A 8 -18.41 22.03 4.32
N MET A 9 -17.34 21.63 4.96
CA MET A 9 -15.99 22.16 4.74
C MET A 9 -15.03 20.98 4.51
N ASP A 10 -14.12 21.14 3.59
CA ASP A 10 -13.10 20.15 3.28
C ASP A 10 -11.94 20.29 4.28
N PHE A 11 -11.94 19.45 5.32
CA PHE A 11 -10.84 19.33 6.29
C PHE A 11 -10.81 17.93 6.91
N HIS A 12 -9.63 17.51 7.30
CA HIS A 12 -9.45 16.25 8.02
C HIS A 12 -9.81 16.41 9.50
N PHE A 13 -10.50 15.42 10.04
CA PHE A 13 -10.94 15.41 11.43
C PHE A 13 -10.45 14.16 12.15
N VAL A 14 -9.63 14.37 13.16
CA VAL A 14 -9.09 13.34 14.06
C VAL A 14 -9.42 13.67 15.52
N THR A 15 -9.43 12.66 16.39
CA THR A 15 -9.70 12.83 17.82
C THR A 15 -8.61 12.19 18.65
N THR A 16 -8.40 12.72 19.87
CA THR A 16 -7.58 12.08 20.91
C THR A 16 -8.44 11.80 22.12
N THR A 17 -8.42 10.57 22.61
CA THR A 17 -9.22 10.12 23.77
C THR A 17 -8.31 9.89 24.95
N HIS A 18 -8.50 10.71 25.99
CA HIS A 18 -7.70 10.70 27.22
C HIS A 18 -8.38 9.97 28.38
N TRP A 19 -9.69 9.67 28.27
CA TRP A 19 -10.48 9.09 29.33
C TRP A 19 -11.67 8.31 28.80
N ILE A 20 -12.26 7.48 29.66
CA ILE A 20 -13.49 6.74 29.42
C ILE A 20 -14.69 7.68 29.61
N TYR A 21 -15.55 7.80 28.60
CA TYR A 21 -16.77 8.62 28.65
C TYR A 21 -18.00 7.72 28.81
N LYS A 22 -19.04 8.23 29.47
CA LYS A 22 -20.31 7.51 29.58
C LYS A 22 -20.95 7.30 28.20
N THR A 23 -21.41 6.08 27.93
CA THR A 23 -21.97 5.64 26.65
C THR A 23 -23.49 5.67 26.60
N GLU A 24 -24.13 6.54 27.39
CA GLU A 24 -25.59 6.64 27.42
C GLU A 24 -26.13 7.26 26.11
N PHE A 25 -27.33 6.83 25.71
CA PHE A 25 -28.07 7.47 24.63
C PHE A 25 -28.27 8.97 24.91
N PRO A 26 -28.06 9.88 23.96
CA PRO A 26 -27.79 9.63 22.53
C PRO A 26 -26.29 9.64 22.15
N PHE A 27 -25.37 9.77 23.10
CA PHE A 27 -23.94 10.02 22.83
C PHE A 27 -23.27 8.85 22.13
N ASN A 28 -23.64 7.62 22.43
CA ASN A 28 -23.10 6.41 21.79
C ASN A 28 -23.39 6.33 20.29
N ILE A 29 -24.44 7.03 19.78
CA ILE A 29 -24.84 7.03 18.38
C ILE A 29 -24.39 8.32 17.68
N LEU A 30 -24.43 9.46 18.38
CA LEU A 30 -24.16 10.77 17.80
C LEU A 30 -22.68 11.17 17.85
N SER A 31 -21.84 10.45 18.60
CA SER A 31 -20.42 10.76 18.69
C SER A 31 -19.72 10.46 17.36
N ASN A 32 -19.04 11.47 16.82
CA ASN A 32 -18.17 11.32 15.66
C ASN A 32 -16.72 11.40 16.13
N TRP A 33 -15.99 10.32 15.93
CA TRP A 33 -14.60 10.15 16.37
C TRP A 33 -13.58 10.55 15.31
N GLY A 34 -14.05 11.12 14.17
CA GLY A 34 -13.19 11.51 13.07
C GLY A 34 -12.82 10.35 12.15
N GLU A 35 -11.89 10.62 11.25
CA GLU A 35 -11.38 9.63 10.29
C GLU A 35 -10.48 8.60 10.98
N LYS A 36 -9.72 9.05 11.97
CA LYS A 36 -8.85 8.26 12.83
C LYS A 36 -8.88 8.84 14.26
N SER A 37 -8.48 8.01 15.22
CA SER A 37 -8.44 8.39 16.63
C SER A 37 -7.12 7.99 17.29
N LEU A 38 -6.65 8.81 18.22
CA LEU A 38 -5.63 8.43 19.20
C LEU A 38 -6.30 7.98 20.48
N ALA A 39 -5.88 6.87 21.05
CA ALA A 39 -6.20 6.44 22.41
C ALA A 39 -4.91 6.50 23.23
N VAL A 40 -4.96 7.04 24.45
CA VAL A 40 -3.74 7.20 25.27
C VAL A 40 -3.34 5.92 26.02
N SER A 41 -4.07 4.80 25.80
CA SER A 41 -3.75 3.47 26.33
C SER A 41 -4.56 2.39 25.60
N GLU A 42 -4.14 1.13 25.71
CA GLU A 42 -4.82 0.00 25.09
C GLU A 42 -6.24 -0.24 25.65
N ASP A 43 -6.45 -0.03 26.95
CA ASP A 43 -7.77 -0.13 27.58
C ASP A 43 -8.75 0.91 27.02
N ILE A 44 -8.29 2.14 26.77
CA ILE A 44 -9.11 3.17 26.11
C ILE A 44 -9.39 2.80 24.64
N LYS A 45 -8.44 2.24 23.93
CA LYS A 45 -8.67 1.72 22.57
C LYS A 45 -9.72 0.63 22.58
N GLN A 46 -9.59 -0.36 23.47
CA GLN A 46 -10.57 -1.44 23.60
C GLN A 46 -11.96 -0.88 23.96
N TYR A 47 -12.01 0.08 24.87
CA TYR A 47 -13.24 0.76 25.23
C TYR A 47 -13.94 1.45 24.04
N LEU A 48 -13.16 2.11 23.15
CA LEU A 48 -13.70 2.72 21.93
C LEU A 48 -14.25 1.68 20.93
N ILE A 49 -13.59 0.53 20.82
CA ILE A 49 -14.04 -0.59 20.00
C ILE A 49 -15.36 -1.13 20.51
N ASP A 50 -15.43 -1.44 21.81
CA ASP A 50 -16.58 -2.14 22.41
C ASP A 50 -17.84 -1.25 22.49
N ASN A 51 -17.66 0.02 22.83
CA ASN A 51 -18.77 0.92 23.14
C ASN A 51 -19.17 1.84 21.99
N TYR A 52 -18.24 2.20 21.09
CA TYR A 52 -18.49 3.08 19.96
C TYR A 52 -18.34 2.38 18.61
N ARG A 53 -18.01 1.07 18.59
CA ARG A 53 -17.87 0.24 17.40
C ARG A 53 -16.88 0.81 16.39
N LEU A 54 -15.85 1.50 16.87
CA LEU A 54 -14.77 1.97 16.02
C LEU A 54 -13.97 0.76 15.50
N ARG A 55 -13.53 0.84 14.27
CA ARG A 55 -12.67 -0.20 13.71
C ARG A 55 -11.28 -0.13 14.33
N PRO A 56 -10.70 -1.26 14.78
CA PRO A 56 -9.38 -1.30 15.41
C PRO A 56 -8.29 -0.60 14.59
N GLU A 57 -8.34 -0.75 13.25
CA GLU A 57 -7.40 -0.12 12.31
C GLU A 57 -7.54 1.41 12.22
N ASN A 58 -8.57 1.98 12.80
CA ASN A 58 -8.77 3.44 12.85
C ASN A 58 -8.29 4.06 14.17
N ILE A 59 -7.79 3.25 15.09
CA ILE A 59 -7.35 3.72 16.41
C ILE A 59 -5.87 3.40 16.58
N LYS A 60 -5.05 4.44 16.73
CA LYS A 60 -3.64 4.32 17.13
C LYS A 60 -3.51 4.57 18.63
N VAL A 61 -2.76 3.73 19.33
CA VAL A 61 -2.43 3.97 20.72
C VAL A 61 -1.21 4.87 20.82
N THR A 62 -1.31 5.87 21.67
CA THR A 62 -0.24 6.78 22.06
C THR A 62 -0.12 6.81 23.58
N ILE A 63 0.49 7.83 24.10
CA ILE A 63 0.71 8.06 25.54
C ILE A 63 0.27 9.46 25.94
N ASN A 64 0.15 9.69 27.25
CA ASN A 64 0.14 11.04 27.83
C ASN A 64 1.59 11.47 28.09
N GLY A 65 2.19 12.21 27.16
CA GLY A 65 3.59 12.62 27.23
C GLY A 65 3.93 13.44 28.47
N ILE A 66 5.11 13.19 29.02
CA ILE A 66 5.68 13.87 30.17
C ILE A 66 6.74 14.87 29.71
N ASP A 67 6.61 16.11 30.17
CA ASP A 67 7.60 17.15 29.94
C ASP A 67 8.80 16.92 30.87
N VAL A 68 9.86 16.37 30.32
CA VAL A 68 11.07 15.98 31.05
C VAL A 68 11.95 17.16 31.48
N ASP A 69 11.75 18.34 30.90
CA ASP A 69 12.43 19.58 31.30
C ASP A 69 11.69 20.24 32.47
N LYS A 70 10.38 20.28 32.40
CA LYS A 70 9.52 20.77 33.49
C LYS A 70 9.64 19.90 34.75
N PHE A 71 9.77 18.58 34.60
CA PHE A 71 9.98 17.62 35.68
C PHE A 71 11.41 17.11 35.66
N SER A 72 12.29 17.87 36.31
CA SER A 72 13.74 17.60 36.42
C SER A 72 14.19 17.70 37.87
N SER A 73 15.22 16.92 38.20
CA SER A 73 15.85 17.00 39.56
C SER A 73 16.54 18.34 39.84
N GLY A 74 16.82 19.13 38.79
CA GLY A 74 17.46 20.45 38.90
C GLY A 74 16.48 21.61 39.15
N ILE A 75 15.19 21.36 39.27
CA ILE A 75 14.20 22.41 39.51
C ILE A 75 14.39 22.99 40.92
N ASP A 76 14.44 24.34 41.01
CA ASP A 76 14.52 25.05 42.30
C ASP A 76 13.22 24.90 43.07
N TYR A 77 13.28 24.18 44.18
CA TYR A 77 12.15 23.99 45.11
C TYR A 77 12.19 24.96 46.32
N SER A 78 13.16 25.89 46.44
CA SER A 78 13.28 26.84 47.53
C SER A 78 12.00 27.66 47.80
N PRO A 79 11.19 28.06 46.78
CA PRO A 79 9.95 28.76 47.02
C PRO A 79 8.96 27.94 47.87
N VAL A 80 8.71 26.67 47.49
CA VAL A 80 7.80 25.81 48.28
C VAL A 80 8.40 25.41 49.63
N ALA A 81 9.72 25.24 49.70
CA ALA A 81 10.40 24.98 50.95
C ALA A 81 10.22 26.12 51.97
N ARG A 82 10.27 27.39 51.53
CA ARG A 82 10.00 28.57 52.37
C ARG A 82 8.53 28.68 52.73
N GLU A 83 7.63 28.55 51.76
CA GLU A 83 6.18 28.65 51.94
C GLU A 83 5.68 27.65 52.98
N PHE A 84 6.13 26.41 52.93
CA PHE A 84 5.68 25.33 53.80
C PHE A 84 6.63 25.05 54.97
N SER A 85 7.67 25.86 55.15
CA SER A 85 8.67 25.74 56.21
C SER A 85 9.27 24.33 56.28
N PHE A 86 9.79 23.82 55.12
CA PHE A 86 10.48 22.54 55.06
C PHE A 86 11.75 22.58 55.91
N ARG A 87 12.00 21.51 56.65
CA ARG A 87 13.20 21.40 57.48
C ARG A 87 14.43 21.15 56.62
N GLU A 88 15.50 21.85 56.94
CA GLU A 88 16.79 21.61 56.29
C GLU A 88 17.32 20.22 56.65
N GLY A 89 17.82 19.48 55.66
CA GLY A 89 18.33 18.12 55.81
C GLY A 89 17.26 17.08 56.20
N ALA A 90 15.97 17.39 56.07
CA ALA A 90 14.90 16.40 56.26
C ALA A 90 14.92 15.37 55.12
N PHE A 91 14.59 14.12 55.46
CA PHE A 91 14.30 13.06 54.47
C PHE A 91 12.83 13.16 54.08
N ARG A 92 12.58 13.43 52.79
CA ARG A 92 11.25 13.85 52.34
C ARG A 92 10.58 12.84 51.44
N ILE A 93 9.39 12.38 51.89
CA ILE A 93 8.48 11.56 51.06
C ILE A 93 7.38 12.48 50.53
N VAL A 94 7.19 12.52 49.23
CA VAL A 94 6.16 13.36 48.58
C VAL A 94 5.09 12.47 47.95
N TYR A 95 3.82 12.82 48.20
CA TYR A 95 2.64 12.23 47.58
C TYR A 95 1.82 13.32 46.90
N ILE A 96 1.44 13.11 45.63
CA ILE A 96 0.65 14.06 44.85
C ILE A 96 -0.52 13.36 44.19
N SER A 97 -1.75 13.74 44.56
CA SER A 97 -2.97 13.25 43.93
C SER A 97 -4.13 14.21 44.22
N ARG A 98 -5.21 14.10 43.45
CA ARG A 98 -6.48 14.70 43.87
C ARG A 98 -6.99 14.01 45.15
N MET A 99 -7.51 14.78 46.08
CA MET A 99 -8.07 14.29 47.35
C MET A 99 -9.59 14.10 47.22
N ASP A 100 -10.02 13.40 46.14
CA ASP A 100 -11.40 12.96 45.99
C ASP A 100 -11.56 11.59 46.67
N LYS A 101 -12.76 11.27 47.20
CA LYS A 101 -13.05 10.02 47.92
C LYS A 101 -12.66 8.76 47.18
N ASP A 102 -12.74 8.82 45.85
CA ASP A 102 -12.32 7.74 44.95
C ASP A 102 -10.82 7.73 44.65
N ARG A 103 -10.01 8.66 45.20
CA ARG A 103 -8.57 8.82 44.87
C ARG A 103 -7.67 9.03 46.08
N SER A 104 -8.21 9.29 47.25
CA SER A 104 -7.47 9.61 48.47
C SER A 104 -6.95 8.38 49.23
N CYS A 105 -7.31 7.15 48.84
CA CYS A 105 -6.96 5.93 49.58
C CYS A 105 -5.48 5.84 49.92
N ALA A 106 -4.58 6.03 48.94
CA ALA A 106 -3.15 5.94 49.17
C ALA A 106 -2.63 7.02 50.13
N ALA A 107 -3.23 8.24 50.17
CA ALA A 107 -2.91 9.27 51.15
C ALA A 107 -3.28 8.80 52.58
N HIS A 108 -4.46 8.22 52.74
CA HIS A 108 -4.88 7.65 54.04
C HIS A 108 -3.95 6.56 54.52
N LYS A 109 -3.52 5.67 53.64
CA LYS A 109 -2.60 4.57 53.94
C LYS A 109 -1.18 5.05 54.26
N LEU A 110 -0.71 6.09 53.55
CA LEU A 110 0.58 6.72 53.84
C LEU A 110 0.58 7.40 55.23
N ILE A 111 -0.52 8.08 55.62
CA ILE A 111 -0.67 8.66 56.95
C ILE A 111 -0.67 7.56 58.03
N GLU A 112 -1.35 6.42 57.80
CA GLU A 112 -1.33 5.26 58.69
C GLU A 112 0.09 4.71 58.91
N ALA A 113 0.93 4.69 57.89
CA ALA A 113 2.30 4.22 57.94
C ALA A 113 3.28 5.23 58.62
N ALA A 114 2.90 6.49 58.76
CA ALA A 114 3.80 7.58 59.12
C ALA A 114 4.48 7.38 60.49
N GLU A 115 3.84 6.76 61.48
CA GLU A 115 4.43 6.49 62.80
C GLU A 115 5.64 5.55 62.72
N ASP A 116 5.51 4.44 61.99
CA ASP A 116 6.58 3.47 61.83
C ASP A 116 7.74 4.05 61.01
N LEU A 117 7.43 4.80 59.93
CA LEU A 117 8.41 5.49 59.10
C LEU A 117 9.18 6.57 59.92
N TYR A 118 8.49 7.29 60.78
CA TYR A 118 9.13 8.29 61.64
C TYR A 118 10.02 7.67 62.73
N ARG A 119 9.67 6.49 63.25
CA ARG A 119 10.55 5.73 64.17
C ARG A 119 11.85 5.29 63.48
N GLU A 120 11.79 4.94 62.18
CA GLU A 120 12.98 4.59 61.40
C GLU A 120 13.89 5.80 61.14
N ASN A 121 13.28 6.95 60.82
CA ASN A 121 14.05 8.17 60.57
C ASN A 121 13.37 9.39 61.21
N SER A 122 13.94 9.90 62.29
CA SER A 122 13.42 11.10 63.01
C SER A 122 13.53 12.41 62.23
N ARG A 123 14.24 12.44 61.09
CA ARG A 123 14.31 13.55 60.13
C ARG A 123 13.22 13.48 59.05
N LEU A 124 12.31 12.51 59.11
CA LEU A 124 11.26 12.31 58.14
C LEU A 124 10.35 13.54 58.05
N GLU A 125 10.03 13.94 56.83
CA GLU A 125 8.91 14.79 56.44
C GLU A 125 8.10 14.09 55.34
N ILE A 126 6.76 14.05 55.49
CA ILE A 126 5.82 13.55 54.48
C ILE A 126 5.05 14.75 53.97
N VAL A 127 5.10 15.02 52.66
CA VAL A 127 4.40 16.13 52.03
C VAL A 127 3.28 15.57 51.15
N ILE A 128 2.03 15.89 51.49
CA ILE A 128 0.82 15.47 50.78
C ILE A 128 0.25 16.68 50.04
N VAL A 129 0.21 16.60 48.70
CA VAL A 129 -0.21 17.71 47.83
C VAL A 129 -1.48 17.33 47.08
N GLY A 130 -2.51 18.17 47.19
CA GLY A 130 -3.76 18.05 46.43
C GLY A 130 -4.98 18.46 47.17
N GLY A 131 -6.02 18.86 46.46
CA GLY A 131 -7.35 19.20 46.94
C GLY A 131 -8.43 18.29 46.37
N GLY A 132 -9.60 18.33 46.97
CA GLY A 132 -10.76 17.51 46.55
C GLY A 132 -11.80 17.41 47.67
N ASP A 133 -12.83 16.60 47.44
CA ASP A 133 -13.97 16.46 48.35
C ASP A 133 -13.65 15.68 49.64
N ASP A 134 -12.54 14.94 49.68
CA ASP A 134 -12.03 14.25 50.88
C ASP A 134 -10.88 15.00 51.59
N PHE A 135 -10.51 16.18 51.07
CA PHE A 135 -9.40 16.98 51.63
C PHE A 135 -9.53 17.21 53.12
N LYS A 136 -10.73 17.52 53.61
CA LYS A 136 -11.00 17.76 55.01
C LYS A 136 -10.70 16.54 55.87
N THR A 137 -11.16 15.35 55.45
CA THR A 137 -10.94 14.09 56.19
C THR A 137 -9.44 13.73 56.24
N VAL A 138 -8.73 13.89 55.15
CA VAL A 138 -7.28 13.65 55.06
C VAL A 138 -6.53 14.64 55.96
N SER A 139 -6.96 15.93 55.99
CA SER A 139 -6.37 16.98 56.84
C SER A 139 -6.56 16.71 58.33
N GLU A 140 -7.76 16.29 58.73
CA GLU A 140 -8.07 15.92 60.12
C GLU A 140 -7.22 14.72 60.57
N LYS A 141 -7.08 13.71 59.73
CA LYS A 141 -6.23 12.53 59.97
C LYS A 141 -4.75 12.91 60.09
N THR A 142 -4.28 13.81 59.21
CA THR A 142 -2.93 14.39 59.24
C THR A 142 -2.69 15.12 60.58
N ALA A 143 -3.61 15.97 61.02
CA ALA A 143 -3.49 16.71 62.30
C ALA A 143 -3.45 15.76 63.51
N SER A 144 -4.30 14.73 63.51
CA SER A 144 -4.31 13.68 64.54
C SER A 144 -2.97 12.92 64.60
N MET A 145 -2.42 12.52 63.44
CA MET A 145 -1.13 11.83 63.39
C MET A 145 0.02 12.74 63.87
N ASN A 146 0.08 13.98 63.44
CA ASN A 146 1.08 14.95 63.90
C ASN A 146 0.99 15.18 65.41
N LYS A 147 -0.22 15.26 66.01
CA LYS A 147 -0.43 15.33 67.43
C LYS A 147 0.08 14.10 68.16
N LYS A 148 -0.18 12.88 67.61
CA LYS A 148 0.32 11.62 68.14
C LYS A 148 1.85 11.57 68.16
N LEU A 149 2.49 12.10 67.13
CA LEU A 149 3.95 12.13 66.98
C LEU A 149 4.63 13.27 67.76
N GLY A 150 3.86 14.16 68.37
CA GLY A 150 4.37 15.30 69.14
C GLY A 150 5.08 16.37 68.29
N ARG A 151 5.01 16.25 66.98
CA ARG A 151 5.63 17.20 66.02
C ARG A 151 4.98 17.17 64.65
N ARG A 152 5.22 18.21 63.85
CA ARG A 152 4.78 18.31 62.44
C ARG A 152 5.66 17.46 61.54
N VAL A 153 5.28 16.20 61.34
CA VAL A 153 5.94 15.24 60.43
C VAL A 153 5.26 15.26 59.05
N ILE A 154 3.94 15.40 59.03
CA ILE A 154 3.14 15.42 57.81
C ILE A 154 2.73 16.85 57.49
N ILE A 155 3.06 17.29 56.29
CA ILE A 155 2.72 18.59 55.72
C ILE A 155 1.69 18.40 54.65
N MET A 156 0.57 19.08 54.74
CA MET A 156 -0.49 18.99 53.74
C MET A 156 -0.71 20.32 53.05
N THR A 157 -0.90 20.29 51.75
CA THR A 157 -1.23 21.45 50.94
C THR A 157 -2.46 21.16 50.09
N ASP A 158 -3.19 22.20 49.70
CA ASP A 158 -4.29 22.14 48.76
C ASP A 158 -3.76 21.94 47.32
N SER A 159 -4.65 22.03 46.33
CA SER A 159 -4.31 21.94 44.91
C SER A 159 -3.23 22.93 44.46
N ARG A 160 -2.24 22.47 43.77
CA ARG A 160 -1.07 23.26 43.32
C ARG A 160 -0.87 23.17 41.83
N VAL A 161 -0.32 24.23 41.23
CA VAL A 161 0.11 24.25 39.79
C VAL A 161 1.63 24.03 39.64
N ASP A 162 2.38 24.28 40.71
CA ASP A 162 3.83 24.19 40.81
C ASP A 162 4.29 22.82 41.39
N VAL A 163 3.56 21.76 41.06
CA VAL A 163 3.81 20.38 41.57
C VAL A 163 5.21 19.88 41.26
N ASN A 164 5.83 20.34 40.17
CA ASN A 164 7.20 19.99 39.80
C ASN A 164 8.23 20.40 40.91
N ARG A 165 7.99 21.48 41.66
CA ARG A 165 8.84 21.89 42.77
C ARG A 165 8.72 20.95 43.96
N PHE A 166 7.51 20.46 44.24
CA PHE A 166 7.30 19.43 45.28
C PHE A 166 7.97 18.11 44.88
N VAL A 167 7.81 17.70 43.64
CA VAL A 167 8.50 16.51 43.10
C VAL A 167 10.02 16.67 43.23
N ALA A 168 10.58 17.82 42.84
CA ALA A 168 12.02 18.10 42.95
C ALA A 168 12.53 17.99 44.38
N SER A 169 11.71 18.39 45.39
CA SER A 169 12.07 18.33 46.80
C SER A 169 12.08 16.93 47.42
N ALA A 170 11.56 15.91 46.72
CA ALA A 170 11.40 14.56 47.26
C ALA A 170 12.73 13.79 47.26
N ASP A 171 12.94 12.97 48.32
CA ASP A 171 13.91 11.86 48.32
C ASP A 171 13.26 10.58 47.80
N ILE A 172 11.97 10.38 48.11
CA ILE A 172 11.12 9.29 47.60
C ILE A 172 9.77 9.88 47.20
N PHE A 173 9.19 9.34 46.17
CA PHE A 173 7.85 9.71 45.71
C PHE A 173 6.87 8.55 45.85
N VAL A 174 5.65 8.84 46.28
CA VAL A 174 4.54 7.89 46.28
C VAL A 174 3.44 8.43 45.38
N GLY A 175 2.91 7.64 44.50
CA GLY A 175 1.83 8.08 43.61
C GLY A 175 1.52 7.07 42.52
N VAL A 176 0.64 7.49 41.61
CA VAL A 176 0.10 6.61 40.58
C VAL A 176 -0.10 7.37 39.26
N SER A 177 -0.09 6.67 38.12
CA SER A 177 -0.36 7.24 36.82
C SER A 177 0.54 8.45 36.52
N ARG A 178 -0.02 9.56 36.06
CA ARG A 178 0.73 10.74 35.65
C ARG A 178 1.69 11.28 36.75
N SER A 179 1.28 11.32 38.01
CA SER A 179 2.15 11.84 39.07
C SER A 179 3.38 10.94 39.32
N ALA A 180 3.22 9.62 39.20
CA ALA A 180 4.36 8.70 39.28
C ALA A 180 5.32 8.90 38.09
N LEU A 181 4.80 9.05 36.85
CA LEU A 181 5.61 9.32 35.67
C LEU A 181 6.36 10.66 35.75
N GLU A 182 5.73 11.71 36.31
CA GLU A 182 6.33 13.02 36.55
C GLU A 182 7.48 12.93 37.58
N ALA A 183 7.33 12.09 38.60
CA ALA A 183 8.39 11.84 39.59
C ALA A 183 9.56 11.01 38.98
N MET A 184 9.27 10.02 38.20
CA MET A 184 10.28 9.25 37.45
C MET A 184 11.07 10.15 36.48
N ALA A 185 10.39 11.09 35.80
CA ALA A 185 11.04 12.10 34.96
C ALA A 185 12.02 12.97 35.78
N ALA A 186 11.69 13.30 37.02
CA ALA A 186 12.56 14.05 37.96
C ALA A 186 13.63 13.17 38.64
N LYS A 187 13.86 11.95 38.17
CA LYS A 187 14.84 10.99 38.73
C LYS A 187 14.58 10.63 40.20
N LYS A 188 13.31 10.59 40.60
CA LYS A 188 12.96 10.17 41.97
C LYS A 188 12.67 8.66 41.99
N PRO A 189 13.13 7.92 43.03
CA PRO A 189 12.63 6.58 43.29
C PRO A 189 11.15 6.65 43.64
N VAL A 190 10.34 5.75 43.07
CA VAL A 190 8.87 5.80 43.14
C VAL A 190 8.31 4.52 43.71
N VAL A 191 7.36 4.67 44.64
CA VAL A 191 6.42 3.63 45.06
C VAL A 191 5.08 3.89 44.37
N ILE A 192 4.66 2.93 43.52
CA ILE A 192 3.44 3.08 42.72
C ILE A 192 2.27 2.51 43.52
N ALA A 193 1.41 3.41 44.01
CA ALA A 193 0.29 3.11 44.86
C ALA A 193 -0.90 4.05 44.56
N GLY A 194 -2.08 3.49 44.36
CA GLY A 194 -3.30 4.23 44.04
C GLY A 194 -4.57 3.52 44.52
N ASN A 195 -5.71 4.03 44.15
CA ASN A 195 -7.02 3.44 44.48
C ASN A 195 -7.31 2.15 43.71
N GLU A 196 -6.83 2.06 42.50
CA GLU A 196 -7.10 0.89 41.62
C GLU A 196 -6.18 -0.28 41.94
N GLY A 197 -5.15 -0.08 42.80
CA GLY A 197 -4.25 -1.13 43.25
C GLY A 197 -2.85 -0.65 43.60
N TYR A 198 -1.93 -1.61 43.76
CA TYR A 198 -0.57 -1.42 44.26
C TYR A 198 0.42 -2.24 43.39
N ILE A 199 1.39 -1.56 42.82
CA ILE A 199 2.55 -2.20 42.14
C ILE A 199 3.73 -2.24 43.12
N GLY A 200 3.96 -1.17 43.89
CA GLY A 200 5.03 -1.03 44.86
C GLY A 200 6.26 -0.32 44.31
N LEU A 201 7.43 -0.68 44.81
CA LEU A 201 8.71 -0.12 44.39
C LEU A 201 8.94 -0.31 42.89
N PHE A 202 9.11 0.80 42.15
CA PHE A 202 9.36 0.76 40.72
C PHE A 202 10.84 0.43 40.43
N ASN A 203 11.04 -0.65 39.68
CA ASN A 203 12.34 -1.14 39.23
C ASN A 203 12.21 -1.96 37.92
N GLU A 204 13.27 -2.67 37.55
CA GLU A 204 13.32 -3.53 36.36
C GLU A 204 12.30 -4.68 36.39
N ASP A 205 11.92 -5.19 37.57
CA ASP A 205 10.97 -6.30 37.71
C ASP A 205 9.52 -5.87 37.61
N THR A 206 9.22 -4.58 37.85
CA THR A 206 7.86 -4.04 37.89
C THR A 206 7.48 -3.21 36.66
N ILE A 207 8.40 -2.99 35.72
CA ILE A 207 8.18 -2.16 34.53
C ILE A 207 7.05 -2.69 33.63
N GLU A 208 6.99 -4.02 33.38
CA GLU A 208 5.97 -4.61 32.51
C GLU A 208 4.57 -4.35 33.07
N VAL A 209 4.36 -4.65 34.36
CA VAL A 209 3.08 -4.38 35.03
C VAL A 209 2.76 -2.88 35.04
N GLY A 210 3.77 -2.03 35.19
CA GLY A 210 3.62 -0.57 35.12
C GLY A 210 3.10 -0.13 33.75
N ILE A 211 3.69 -0.60 32.67
CA ILE A 211 3.30 -0.25 31.29
C ILE A 211 1.90 -0.79 30.97
N ASP A 212 1.63 -2.07 31.27
CA ASP A 212 0.36 -2.73 30.95
C ASP A 212 -0.83 -2.06 31.63
N THR A 213 -0.63 -1.58 32.87
CA THR A 213 -1.66 -0.86 33.62
C THR A 213 -1.63 0.66 33.40
N ASN A 214 -0.78 1.17 32.51
CA ASN A 214 -0.51 2.61 32.35
C ASN A 214 -0.21 3.29 33.70
N PHE A 215 0.52 2.58 34.57
CA PHE A 215 0.86 3.01 35.93
C PHE A 215 -0.35 3.33 36.82
N CYS A 216 -1.57 2.88 36.46
CA CYS A 216 -2.80 3.06 37.25
C CYS A 216 -3.01 1.95 38.29
N CYS A 217 -2.27 0.86 38.25
CA CYS A 217 -2.38 -0.33 39.09
C CYS A 217 -3.70 -1.11 38.94
N ARG A 218 -4.44 -0.93 37.87
CA ARG A 218 -5.73 -1.62 37.64
C ARG A 218 -5.51 -3.13 37.58
N GLY A 219 -6.27 -3.86 38.43
CA GLY A 219 -6.15 -5.32 38.51
C GLY A 219 -4.97 -5.83 39.33
N CYS A 220 -4.16 -4.96 39.91
CA CYS A 220 -3.12 -5.32 40.85
C CYS A 220 -3.69 -5.56 42.27
N ARG A 221 -2.83 -6.01 43.19
CA ARG A 221 -3.20 -6.18 44.61
C ARG A 221 -3.70 -4.89 45.23
N GLU A 222 -4.55 -4.98 46.27
CA GLU A 222 -5.11 -3.81 46.95
C GLU A 222 -4.05 -3.00 47.72
N THR A 223 -4.15 -1.68 47.65
CA THR A 223 -3.26 -0.76 48.40
C THR A 223 -3.50 -0.85 49.90
N SER A 224 -2.45 -1.14 50.67
CA SER A 224 -2.51 -1.17 52.14
C SER A 224 -1.37 -0.38 52.78
N ALA A 225 -1.59 0.04 54.05
CA ALA A 225 -0.56 0.76 54.82
C ALA A 225 0.68 -0.13 55.07
N GLY A 226 0.50 -1.44 55.22
CA GLY A 226 1.60 -2.40 55.38
C GLY A 226 2.51 -2.44 54.17
N LEU A 227 1.95 -2.57 52.96
CA LEU A 227 2.71 -2.62 51.69
C LEU A 227 3.46 -1.31 51.43
N ILE A 228 2.80 -0.15 51.61
CA ILE A 228 3.43 1.16 51.46
C ILE A 228 4.59 1.30 52.48
N LYS A 229 4.39 0.89 53.73
CA LYS A 229 5.39 0.93 54.78
C LYS A 229 6.63 0.08 54.40
N GLU A 230 6.44 -1.15 53.98
CA GLU A 230 7.54 -2.09 53.62
C GLU A 230 8.42 -1.53 52.52
N ASP A 231 7.84 -1.06 51.42
CA ASP A 231 8.60 -0.50 50.31
C ASP A 231 9.27 0.84 50.68
N LEU A 232 8.61 1.70 51.44
CA LEU A 232 9.23 2.92 51.91
C LEU A 232 10.38 2.67 52.88
N LEU A 233 10.26 1.72 53.82
CA LEU A 233 11.36 1.33 54.72
C LEU A 233 12.53 0.74 53.91
N THR A 234 12.26 -0.06 52.89
CA THR A 234 13.27 -0.58 51.99
C THR A 234 14.04 0.56 51.31
N LEU A 235 13.34 1.53 50.72
CA LEU A 235 13.96 2.69 50.07
C LEU A 235 14.70 3.61 51.08
N MET A 236 14.19 3.78 52.29
CA MET A 236 14.83 4.60 53.34
C MET A 236 16.15 3.99 53.82
N ARG A 237 16.27 2.64 53.82
CA ARG A 237 17.47 1.90 54.20
C ARG A 237 18.51 1.79 53.09
N MET A 238 18.13 2.00 51.85
CA MET A 238 19.04 2.04 50.69
C MET A 238 20.03 3.21 50.83
N SER A 239 21.24 3.02 50.33
CA SER A 239 22.19 4.10 50.14
C SER A 239 21.66 5.17 49.17
N GLN A 240 22.23 6.36 49.22
CA GLN A 240 21.85 7.43 48.27
C GLN A 240 22.12 6.98 46.81
N GLU A 241 23.23 6.29 46.58
CA GLU A 241 23.62 5.80 45.26
C GLU A 241 22.60 4.80 44.68
N GLU A 242 22.09 3.90 45.52
CA GLU A 242 21.05 2.92 45.10
C GLU A 242 19.75 3.64 44.75
N ARG A 243 19.30 4.61 45.55
CA ARG A 243 18.12 5.42 45.21
C ARG A 243 18.30 6.23 43.93
N GLU A 244 19.50 6.82 43.72
CA GLU A 244 19.80 7.53 42.47
C GLU A 244 19.80 6.61 41.28
N ARG A 245 20.26 5.35 41.41
CA ARG A 245 20.19 4.36 40.35
C ARG A 245 18.74 4.06 39.92
N LEU A 246 17.86 3.85 40.92
CA LEU A 246 16.43 3.66 40.66
C LEU A 246 15.79 4.88 39.98
N GLY A 247 16.13 6.09 40.45
CA GLY A 247 15.66 7.31 39.84
C GLY A 247 16.15 7.50 38.39
N LYS A 248 17.41 7.19 38.11
CA LYS A 248 17.96 7.21 36.73
C LYS A 248 17.29 6.17 35.83
N TYR A 249 17.02 4.97 36.35
CA TYR A 249 16.27 3.95 35.63
C TYR A 249 14.87 4.45 35.27
N GLY A 250 14.11 4.99 36.24
CA GLY A 250 12.80 5.57 36.00
C GLY A 250 12.83 6.66 34.93
N ARG A 251 13.81 7.57 34.99
CA ARG A 251 13.98 8.62 33.98
C ARG A 251 14.22 8.05 32.58
N GLY A 252 15.06 7.02 32.44
CA GLY A 252 15.30 6.33 31.18
C GLY A 252 14.02 5.71 30.59
N VAL A 253 13.15 5.17 31.44
CA VAL A 253 11.83 4.66 31.03
C VAL A 253 10.95 5.80 30.47
N ILE A 254 10.94 6.97 31.14
CA ILE A 254 10.16 8.13 30.65
C ILE A 254 10.68 8.64 29.32
N GLU A 255 11.99 8.84 29.19
CA GLU A 255 12.60 9.33 27.94
C GLU A 255 12.33 8.38 26.77
N LYS A 256 12.36 7.08 27.02
CA LYS A 256 12.15 6.06 25.98
C LYS A 256 10.67 5.85 25.62
N TYR A 257 9.76 5.87 26.59
CA TYR A 257 8.40 5.41 26.40
C TYR A 257 7.31 6.46 26.62
N TYR A 258 7.59 7.55 27.35
CA TYR A 258 6.57 8.51 27.81
C TYR A 258 6.95 9.98 27.59
N SER A 259 7.92 10.28 26.72
CA SER A 259 8.32 11.67 26.42
C SER A 259 7.26 12.41 25.59
N LEU A 260 7.27 13.75 25.68
CA LEU A 260 6.46 14.62 24.82
C LEU A 260 6.80 14.43 23.34
N ASP A 261 8.08 14.22 23.01
CA ASP A 261 8.54 14.02 21.65
C ASP A 261 7.88 12.77 21.04
N ARG A 262 7.86 11.66 21.80
CA ARG A 262 7.17 10.44 21.34
C ARG A 262 5.67 10.69 21.14
N MET A 263 5.00 11.39 22.04
CA MET A 263 3.59 11.72 21.87
C MET A 263 3.37 12.58 20.61
N ALA A 264 4.27 13.54 20.36
CA ALA A 264 4.22 14.38 19.17
C ALA A 264 4.43 13.54 17.89
N ASP A 265 5.42 12.66 17.87
CA ASP A 265 5.69 11.76 16.75
C ASP A 265 4.49 10.85 16.44
N ASP A 266 3.83 10.32 17.47
CA ASP A 266 2.61 9.53 17.31
C ASP A 266 1.46 10.35 16.72
N ALA A 267 1.30 11.60 17.15
CA ALA A 267 0.30 12.52 16.62
C ALA A 267 0.61 12.90 15.15
N PHE A 268 1.87 13.24 14.84
CA PHE A 268 2.30 13.52 13.49
C PHE A 268 2.09 12.32 12.56
N ALA A 269 2.46 11.12 13.00
CA ALA A 269 2.23 9.91 12.22
C ALA A 269 0.72 9.65 11.97
N LEU A 270 -0.17 10.02 12.92
CA LEU A 270 -1.61 9.95 12.68
C LEU A 270 -2.07 11.00 11.66
N TYR A 271 -1.56 12.23 11.75
CA TYR A 271 -1.91 13.30 10.81
C TYR A 271 -1.45 12.97 9.40
N GLU A 272 -0.24 12.44 9.25
CA GLU A 272 0.25 11.92 7.96
C GLU A 272 -0.62 10.77 7.45
N TRP A 273 -1.02 9.84 8.33
CA TRP A 273 -1.89 8.72 7.96
C TRP A 273 -3.26 9.18 7.45
N VAL A 274 -3.83 10.25 8.01
CA VAL A 274 -5.11 10.82 7.57
C VAL A 274 -4.94 11.66 6.32
N ARG A 275 -3.90 12.49 6.28
CA ARG A 275 -3.59 13.35 5.13
C ARG A 275 -3.13 12.56 3.91
N TYR A 276 -2.38 11.48 4.16
CA TYR A 276 -1.85 10.59 3.13
C TYR A 276 -2.23 9.14 3.49
N PRO A 277 -3.50 8.74 3.30
CA PRO A 277 -3.91 7.38 3.62
C PRO A 277 -3.02 6.41 2.83
N LYS A 278 -2.36 5.49 3.54
CA LYS A 278 -1.51 4.49 2.91
C LYS A 278 -2.37 3.71 1.92
N LYS A 279 -2.15 3.94 0.66
CA LYS A 279 -2.92 3.30 -0.40
C LYS A 279 -2.57 1.81 -0.40
N GLU A 280 -3.56 0.96 -0.24
CA GLU A 280 -3.40 -0.50 -0.10
C GLU A 280 -2.96 -1.16 -1.42
N ILE A 281 -3.29 -0.53 -2.54
CA ILE A 281 -2.96 -0.97 -3.89
C ILE A 281 -1.92 -0.01 -4.48
N ASP A 282 -0.75 -0.52 -4.81
CA ASP A 282 0.27 0.28 -5.46
C ASP A 282 -0.15 0.61 -6.90
N VAL A 283 -0.55 -0.42 -7.68
CA VAL A 283 -0.98 -0.22 -9.07
C VAL A 283 -2.27 -0.97 -9.36
N MET A 284 -3.27 -0.25 -9.87
CA MET A 284 -4.43 -0.84 -10.52
C MET A 284 -4.21 -0.86 -12.02
N ILE A 285 -4.35 -2.04 -12.64
CA ILE A 285 -4.10 -2.24 -14.06
C ILE A 285 -5.43 -2.40 -14.80
N SER A 286 -5.69 -1.55 -15.79
CA SER A 286 -6.88 -1.55 -16.63
C SER A 286 -6.50 -1.78 -18.10
N GLY A 287 -7.11 -2.77 -18.74
CA GLY A 287 -6.87 -3.12 -20.14
C GLY A 287 -7.97 -4.04 -20.68
N TYR A 288 -7.73 -4.67 -21.83
CA TYR A 288 -8.68 -5.64 -22.42
C TYR A 288 -8.38 -7.07 -21.92
N TYR A 289 -8.42 -7.26 -20.59
CA TYR A 289 -8.00 -8.48 -19.93
C TYR A 289 -9.16 -9.42 -19.60
N GLY A 290 -8.87 -10.74 -19.67
CA GLY A 290 -9.83 -11.80 -19.41
C GLY A 290 -10.84 -12.03 -20.54
N PHE A 291 -10.48 -11.70 -21.77
CA PHE A 291 -11.27 -11.95 -22.99
C PHE A 291 -10.66 -13.05 -23.88
N ASP A 292 -9.74 -13.81 -23.32
CA ASP A 292 -9.00 -14.87 -24.03
C ASP A 292 -8.35 -14.35 -25.33
N ASN A 293 -7.66 -13.20 -25.22
CA ASN A 293 -6.87 -12.59 -26.27
C ASN A 293 -5.38 -12.66 -25.91
N ASN A 294 -4.67 -13.58 -26.51
CA ASN A 294 -3.27 -13.85 -26.19
C ASN A 294 -2.35 -12.63 -26.35
N GLY A 295 -2.70 -11.68 -27.22
CA GLY A 295 -1.92 -10.44 -27.35
C GLY A 295 -2.06 -9.53 -26.12
N ASP A 296 -3.27 -9.31 -25.64
CA ASP A 296 -3.52 -8.50 -24.45
C ASP A 296 -3.04 -9.23 -23.18
N ASP A 297 -3.12 -10.58 -23.15
CA ASP A 297 -2.60 -11.40 -22.06
C ASP A 297 -1.07 -11.31 -21.98
N ALA A 298 -0.37 -11.25 -23.10
CA ALA A 298 1.07 -11.02 -23.17
C ALA A 298 1.48 -9.64 -22.63
N VAL A 299 0.72 -8.62 -23.00
CA VAL A 299 0.93 -7.27 -22.48
C VAL A 299 0.71 -7.23 -20.96
N LEU A 300 -0.34 -7.89 -20.45
CA LEU A 300 -0.57 -7.98 -19.01
C LEU A 300 0.57 -8.72 -18.30
N LYS A 301 1.03 -9.86 -18.88
CA LYS A 301 2.17 -10.61 -18.34
C LYS A 301 3.41 -9.72 -18.26
N ALA A 302 3.74 -9.02 -19.33
CA ALA A 302 4.88 -8.11 -19.38
C ALA A 302 4.80 -7.02 -18.29
N ILE A 303 3.64 -6.37 -18.15
CA ILE A 303 3.43 -5.33 -17.15
C ILE A 303 3.60 -5.88 -15.72
N VAL A 304 2.99 -7.04 -15.42
CA VAL A 304 3.05 -7.66 -14.10
C VAL A 304 4.47 -8.08 -13.75
N ASP A 305 5.15 -8.77 -14.68
CA ASP A 305 6.52 -9.27 -14.46
C ASP A 305 7.49 -8.12 -14.23
N GLU A 306 7.42 -7.06 -15.05
CA GLU A 306 8.29 -5.89 -14.92
C GLU A 306 8.04 -5.10 -13.63
N LEU A 307 6.78 -4.89 -13.26
CA LEU A 307 6.44 -4.20 -12.01
C LEU A 307 6.94 -5.00 -10.80
N LYS A 308 6.77 -6.33 -10.79
CA LYS A 308 7.30 -7.20 -9.73
C LYS A 308 8.83 -7.24 -9.71
N ARG A 309 9.49 -7.13 -10.87
CA ARG A 309 10.96 -7.07 -10.94
C ARG A 309 11.52 -5.79 -10.32
N VAL A 310 10.93 -4.63 -10.61
CA VAL A 310 11.39 -3.35 -10.07
C VAL A 310 10.97 -3.12 -8.62
N ARG A 311 9.92 -3.81 -8.14
CA ARG A 311 9.43 -3.75 -6.76
C ARG A 311 8.77 -5.07 -6.37
N PRO A 312 9.51 -6.03 -5.79
CA PRO A 312 9.00 -7.37 -5.47
C PRO A 312 7.74 -7.38 -4.60
N GLU A 313 7.64 -6.48 -3.64
CA GLU A 313 6.51 -6.35 -2.70
C GLU A 313 5.34 -5.51 -3.24
N ILE A 314 5.25 -5.31 -4.56
CA ILE A 314 4.23 -4.46 -5.15
C ILE A 314 2.84 -5.09 -5.09
N ASN A 315 1.86 -4.33 -4.60
CA ASN A 315 0.46 -4.75 -4.55
C ASN A 315 -0.27 -4.37 -5.84
N LEU A 316 -0.55 -5.36 -6.67
CA LEU A 316 -1.19 -5.20 -7.97
C LEU A 316 -2.67 -5.63 -7.90
N LEU A 317 -3.55 -4.85 -8.55
CA LEU A 317 -4.95 -5.19 -8.77
C LEU A 317 -5.29 -5.05 -10.25
N VAL A 318 -5.79 -6.13 -10.87
CA VAL A 318 -6.13 -6.16 -12.31
C VAL A 318 -7.65 -6.12 -12.51
N LEU A 319 -8.10 -5.25 -13.41
CA LEU A 319 -9.49 -5.23 -13.88
C LEU A 319 -9.65 -6.27 -15.00
N SER A 320 -10.35 -7.36 -14.74
CA SER A 320 -10.52 -8.47 -15.68
C SER A 320 -11.98 -8.87 -15.85
N LYS A 321 -12.33 -9.44 -17.01
CA LYS A 321 -13.62 -10.09 -17.24
C LYS A 321 -13.69 -11.46 -16.54
N GLN A 322 -12.55 -12.12 -16.37
CA GLN A 322 -12.40 -13.42 -15.68
C GLN A 322 -11.46 -13.26 -14.48
N PRO A 323 -11.89 -12.64 -13.36
CA PRO A 323 -11.00 -12.30 -12.25
C PRO A 323 -10.27 -13.49 -11.64
N VAL A 324 -10.98 -14.61 -11.44
CA VAL A 324 -10.40 -15.82 -10.83
C VAL A 324 -9.24 -16.36 -11.69
N LYS A 325 -9.47 -16.54 -12.99
CA LYS A 325 -8.44 -16.99 -13.93
C LYS A 325 -7.24 -16.03 -13.95
N THR A 326 -7.50 -14.72 -13.97
CA THR A 326 -6.45 -13.69 -13.96
C THR A 326 -5.63 -13.74 -12.65
N GLN A 327 -6.29 -13.92 -11.52
CA GLN A 327 -5.64 -14.03 -10.21
C GLN A 327 -4.71 -15.25 -10.15
N GLU A 328 -5.20 -16.41 -10.58
CA GLU A 328 -4.44 -17.66 -10.60
C GLU A 328 -3.26 -17.60 -11.58
N THR A 329 -3.48 -17.04 -12.79
CA THR A 329 -2.46 -17.01 -13.86
C THR A 329 -1.30 -16.09 -13.51
N TYR A 330 -1.58 -14.89 -12.92
CA TYR A 330 -0.57 -13.85 -12.72
C TYR A 330 -0.17 -13.64 -11.26
N ASN A 331 -0.80 -14.36 -10.34
CA ASN A 331 -0.61 -14.19 -8.89
C ASN A 331 -0.74 -12.72 -8.45
N VAL A 332 -1.89 -12.13 -8.74
CA VAL A 332 -2.26 -10.73 -8.44
C VAL A 332 -3.69 -10.66 -7.92
N LEU A 333 -4.07 -9.60 -7.23
CA LEU A 333 -5.48 -9.35 -6.95
C LEU A 333 -6.22 -9.04 -8.26
N SER A 334 -7.45 -9.52 -8.40
CA SER A 334 -8.26 -9.20 -9.56
C SER A 334 -9.73 -9.03 -9.20
N ILE A 335 -10.39 -8.08 -9.87
CA ILE A 335 -11.84 -7.83 -9.73
C ILE A 335 -12.50 -7.75 -11.11
N ASN A 336 -13.81 -7.95 -11.12
CA ASN A 336 -14.56 -7.83 -12.36
C ASN A 336 -14.54 -6.39 -12.87
N ARG A 337 -14.10 -6.21 -14.12
CA ARG A 337 -13.98 -4.90 -14.79
C ARG A 337 -15.30 -4.13 -14.95
N PHE A 338 -16.45 -4.76 -14.76
CA PHE A 338 -17.77 -4.15 -14.82
C PHE A 338 -18.38 -3.91 -13.43
N ASP A 339 -17.68 -4.26 -12.35
CA ASP A 339 -18.10 -3.96 -10.98
C ASP A 339 -17.63 -2.55 -10.59
N PHE A 340 -18.37 -1.53 -11.04
CA PHE A 340 -18.02 -0.13 -10.81
C PHE A 340 -18.02 0.26 -9.32
N ILE A 341 -18.75 -0.45 -8.47
CA ILE A 341 -18.77 -0.22 -7.02
C ILE A 341 -17.40 -0.61 -6.44
N LYS A 342 -16.90 -1.80 -6.76
CA LYS A 342 -15.57 -2.24 -6.34
C LYS A 342 -14.46 -1.40 -6.98
N ILE A 343 -14.58 -1.05 -8.25
CA ILE A 343 -13.61 -0.17 -8.93
C ILE A 343 -13.51 1.16 -8.19
N TYR A 344 -14.65 1.80 -7.89
CA TYR A 344 -14.68 3.06 -7.14
C TYR A 344 -14.05 2.92 -5.74
N TYR A 345 -14.36 1.85 -5.02
CA TYR A 345 -13.80 1.55 -3.70
C TYR A 345 -12.27 1.40 -3.74
N TYR A 346 -11.76 0.57 -4.65
CA TYR A 346 -10.33 0.31 -4.74
C TYR A 346 -9.54 1.49 -5.33
N LEU A 347 -10.11 2.28 -6.25
CA LEU A 347 -9.44 3.47 -6.77
C LEU A 347 -9.13 4.50 -5.67
N GLY A 348 -9.98 4.63 -4.65
CA GLY A 348 -9.68 5.46 -3.48
C GLY A 348 -8.49 4.96 -2.63
N ARG A 349 -8.05 3.73 -2.86
CA ARG A 349 -6.93 3.05 -2.17
C ARG A 349 -5.76 2.74 -3.09
N THR A 350 -5.77 3.25 -4.31
CA THR A 350 -4.78 2.99 -5.36
C THR A 350 -3.84 4.20 -5.50
N GLN A 351 -2.53 3.95 -5.57
CA GLN A 351 -1.55 5.00 -5.83
C GLN A 351 -1.54 5.37 -7.31
N LEU A 352 -1.46 4.37 -8.20
CA LEU A 352 -1.32 4.56 -9.65
C LEU A 352 -2.35 3.71 -10.40
N LEU A 353 -3.15 4.34 -11.27
CA LEU A 353 -3.87 3.62 -12.32
C LEU A 353 -2.96 3.50 -13.55
N LEU A 354 -2.69 2.29 -13.96
CA LEU A 354 -2.01 1.97 -15.20
C LEU A 354 -3.06 1.56 -16.24
N SER A 355 -3.29 2.40 -17.24
CA SER A 355 -4.10 2.06 -18.42
C SER A 355 -3.19 1.41 -19.44
N GLY A 356 -3.18 0.07 -19.44
CA GLY A 356 -2.10 -0.72 -20.02
C GLY A 356 -2.40 -1.35 -21.35
N GLY A 357 -1.46 -1.16 -22.27
CA GLY A 357 -1.28 -1.90 -23.51
C GLY A 357 -2.41 -1.83 -24.54
N GLY A 358 -2.09 -2.21 -25.75
CA GLY A 358 -3.07 -2.29 -26.82
C GLY A 358 -3.59 -0.94 -27.33
N SER A 359 -4.64 -0.96 -28.14
CA SER A 359 -5.29 0.25 -28.69
C SER A 359 -6.62 0.49 -27.98
N LEU A 360 -6.56 1.00 -26.74
CA LEU A 360 -7.72 1.18 -25.89
C LEU A 360 -8.48 2.49 -26.22
N ILE A 361 -7.75 3.52 -26.63
CA ILE A 361 -8.29 4.87 -26.89
C ILE A 361 -8.58 5.01 -28.38
N GLN A 362 -9.68 4.41 -28.84
CA GLN A 362 -10.16 4.44 -30.21
C GLN A 362 -11.68 4.17 -30.27
N ASP A 363 -12.36 4.61 -31.34
CA ASP A 363 -13.81 4.40 -31.52
C ASP A 363 -14.18 3.66 -32.82
N LEU A 364 -13.21 3.01 -33.47
CA LEU A 364 -13.44 2.18 -34.66
C LEU A 364 -14.31 0.97 -34.38
N THR A 365 -14.03 0.27 -33.27
CA THR A 365 -14.73 -0.96 -32.91
C THR A 365 -15.96 -0.68 -32.06
N SER A 366 -15.86 0.23 -31.09
CA SER A 366 -16.96 0.55 -30.19
C SER A 366 -16.74 1.86 -29.44
N THR A 367 -17.68 2.79 -29.55
CA THR A 367 -17.73 3.98 -28.70
C THR A 367 -17.92 3.63 -27.21
N HIS A 368 -18.65 2.55 -26.89
CA HIS A 368 -18.84 2.12 -25.51
C HIS A 368 -17.52 1.67 -24.87
N SER A 369 -16.65 1.00 -25.64
CA SER A 369 -15.31 0.62 -25.18
C SER A 369 -14.46 1.85 -24.85
N LEU A 370 -14.43 2.84 -25.71
CA LEU A 370 -13.72 4.10 -25.48
C LEU A 370 -14.23 4.80 -24.20
N ILE A 371 -15.56 4.93 -24.08
CA ILE A 371 -16.18 5.57 -22.91
C ILE A 371 -15.84 4.81 -21.62
N TYR A 372 -15.84 3.47 -21.65
CA TYR A 372 -15.45 2.66 -20.51
C TYR A 372 -14.04 3.02 -20.00
N TYR A 373 -13.02 2.98 -20.87
CA TYR A 373 -11.64 3.28 -20.47
C TYR A 373 -11.47 4.71 -19.97
N LEU A 374 -12.06 5.67 -20.67
CA LEU A 374 -12.04 7.08 -20.23
C LEU A 374 -12.76 7.29 -18.91
N SER A 375 -13.82 6.51 -18.63
CA SER A 375 -14.56 6.58 -17.34
C SER A 375 -13.73 6.05 -16.19
N VAL A 376 -12.99 4.96 -16.39
CA VAL A 376 -12.07 4.41 -15.38
C VAL A 376 -10.95 5.42 -15.09
N ILE A 377 -10.34 6.01 -16.13
CA ILE A 377 -9.32 7.07 -16.00
C ILE A 377 -9.88 8.28 -15.23
N ARG A 378 -11.05 8.80 -15.64
CA ARG A 378 -11.70 9.92 -14.97
C ARG A 378 -11.99 9.62 -13.49
N LEU A 379 -12.44 8.41 -13.21
CA LEU A 379 -12.73 7.96 -11.85
C LEU A 379 -11.45 7.89 -11.00
N ALA A 380 -10.35 7.38 -11.55
CA ALA A 380 -9.05 7.35 -10.88
C ALA A 380 -8.57 8.75 -10.50
N ILE A 381 -8.61 9.69 -11.45
CA ILE A 381 -8.25 11.09 -11.22
C ILE A 381 -9.13 11.69 -10.11
N SER A 382 -10.45 11.43 -10.13
CA SER A 382 -11.37 11.95 -9.11
C SER A 382 -11.16 11.34 -7.73
N ARG A 383 -10.50 10.18 -7.64
CA ARG A 383 -10.17 9.48 -6.40
C ARG A 383 -8.73 9.72 -5.94
N GLY A 384 -7.99 10.65 -6.59
CA GLY A 384 -6.62 11.01 -6.23
C GLY A 384 -5.59 9.91 -6.54
N ALA A 385 -5.86 9.04 -7.50
CA ALA A 385 -4.85 8.14 -8.05
C ALA A 385 -4.11 8.83 -9.19
N LYS A 386 -2.78 8.70 -9.24
CA LYS A 386 -2.02 9.06 -10.44
C LYS A 386 -2.40 8.15 -11.60
N VAL A 387 -2.24 8.63 -12.83
CA VAL A 387 -2.65 7.88 -14.02
C VAL A 387 -1.55 7.88 -15.07
N ILE A 388 -1.17 6.68 -15.53
CA ILE A 388 -0.31 6.49 -16.70
C ILE A 388 -1.05 5.71 -17.79
N LEU A 389 -0.97 6.20 -19.04
CA LEU A 389 -1.23 5.39 -20.21
C LEU A 389 0.08 4.67 -20.55
N TYR A 390 0.07 3.32 -20.57
CA TYR A 390 1.28 2.50 -20.63
C TYR A 390 1.40 1.80 -21.96
N ALA A 391 2.38 2.16 -22.79
CA ALA A 391 2.63 1.61 -24.12
C ALA A 391 1.37 1.56 -25.01
N ASN A 392 0.54 2.61 -24.95
CA ASN A 392 -0.75 2.62 -25.65
C ASN A 392 -0.61 2.98 -27.13
N GLY A 393 -1.42 2.32 -27.96
CA GLY A 393 -1.76 2.81 -29.29
C GLY A 393 -2.99 3.73 -29.22
N ILE A 394 -2.91 4.91 -29.81
CA ILE A 394 -3.99 5.90 -29.79
C ILE A 394 -4.64 6.01 -31.16
N GLY A 395 -5.96 5.99 -31.17
CA GLY A 395 -6.80 6.26 -32.33
C GLY A 395 -6.97 5.08 -33.29
N PRO A 396 -7.68 5.38 -34.41
CA PRO A 396 -8.37 6.64 -34.69
C PRO A 396 -9.58 6.90 -33.80
N VAL A 397 -9.82 8.19 -33.50
CA VAL A 397 -11.05 8.67 -32.86
C VAL A 397 -11.80 9.52 -33.90
N ARG A 398 -12.95 9.03 -34.36
CA ARG A 398 -13.66 9.63 -35.52
C ARG A 398 -14.71 10.66 -35.14
N ARG A 399 -15.47 10.38 -34.05
CA ARG A 399 -16.58 11.25 -33.65
C ARG A 399 -16.09 12.49 -32.91
N GLU A 400 -16.53 13.70 -33.27
CA GLU A 400 -16.09 14.94 -32.63
C GLU A 400 -16.37 14.96 -31.13
N SER A 401 -17.55 14.48 -30.70
CA SER A 401 -17.87 14.36 -29.27
C SER A 401 -16.89 13.46 -28.51
N ASN A 402 -16.39 12.40 -29.17
CA ASN A 402 -15.39 11.51 -28.56
C ASN A 402 -14.01 12.19 -28.52
N LYS A 403 -13.63 12.95 -29.55
CA LYS A 403 -12.38 13.72 -29.58
C LYS A 403 -12.32 14.72 -28.41
N ASP A 404 -13.41 15.47 -28.19
CA ASP A 404 -13.50 16.39 -27.07
C ASP A 404 -13.42 15.70 -25.71
N TYR A 405 -14.05 14.54 -25.58
CA TYR A 405 -14.01 13.77 -24.34
C TYR A 405 -12.61 13.21 -24.07
N VAL A 406 -11.95 12.64 -25.08
CA VAL A 406 -10.54 12.18 -25.01
C VAL A 406 -9.66 13.36 -24.59
N ARG A 407 -9.74 14.51 -25.27
CA ARG A 407 -8.95 15.70 -24.95
C ARG A 407 -9.12 16.14 -23.50
N LYS A 408 -10.36 16.24 -23.02
CA LYS A 408 -10.67 16.66 -21.64
C LYS A 408 -10.12 15.72 -20.57
N ILE A 409 -10.15 14.43 -20.82
CA ILE A 409 -9.69 13.43 -19.84
C ILE A 409 -8.17 13.26 -19.91
N LEU A 410 -7.61 13.06 -21.11
CA LEU A 410 -6.18 12.77 -21.23
C LEU A 410 -5.28 13.98 -20.89
N ASN A 411 -5.74 15.21 -21.02
CA ASN A 411 -4.99 16.37 -20.51
C ASN A 411 -4.89 16.45 -18.97
N ARG A 412 -5.48 15.49 -18.25
CA ARG A 412 -5.47 15.42 -16.79
C ARG A 412 -4.72 14.21 -16.25
N VAL A 413 -4.20 13.35 -17.11
CA VAL A 413 -3.36 12.22 -16.68
C VAL A 413 -1.94 12.71 -16.41
N ASP A 414 -1.21 11.96 -15.62
CA ASP A 414 0.14 12.36 -15.18
C ASP A 414 1.19 12.05 -16.24
N MET A 415 1.00 10.95 -16.99
CA MET A 415 1.97 10.52 -18.00
C MET A 415 1.33 9.68 -19.09
N ILE A 416 1.91 9.76 -20.29
CA ILE A 416 1.52 8.93 -21.43
C ILE A 416 2.77 8.30 -22.06
N THR A 417 2.83 6.98 -22.12
CA THR A 417 3.79 6.28 -22.98
C THR A 417 3.06 5.64 -24.17
N LEU A 418 3.60 5.82 -25.34
CA LEU A 418 3.01 5.40 -26.62
C LEU A 418 3.91 4.37 -27.27
N ARG A 419 3.33 3.36 -27.92
CA ARG A 419 4.11 2.32 -28.60
C ARG A 419 4.62 2.71 -29.99
N ASP A 420 4.11 3.80 -30.58
CA ASP A 420 4.47 4.25 -31.93
C ASP A 420 4.28 5.75 -32.14
N GLU A 421 5.01 6.31 -33.12
CA GLU A 421 4.97 7.71 -33.51
C GLU A 421 3.60 8.14 -34.09
N GLN A 422 2.88 7.22 -34.74
CA GLN A 422 1.56 7.50 -35.27
C GLN A 422 0.58 7.83 -34.16
N SER A 423 0.64 7.12 -33.04
CA SER A 423 -0.14 7.41 -31.84
C SER A 423 0.18 8.80 -31.27
N LEU A 424 1.44 9.24 -31.32
CA LEU A 424 1.83 10.59 -30.93
C LEU A 424 1.21 11.66 -31.82
N GLN A 425 1.21 11.45 -33.13
CA GLN A 425 0.58 12.38 -34.09
C GLN A 425 -0.93 12.48 -33.85
N VAL A 426 -1.60 11.35 -33.64
CA VAL A 426 -3.02 11.32 -33.30
C VAL A 426 -3.28 12.05 -31.99
N LEU A 427 -2.49 11.81 -30.96
CA LEU A 427 -2.62 12.45 -29.65
C LEU A 427 -2.51 13.99 -29.76
N LYS A 428 -1.51 14.48 -30.51
CA LYS A 428 -1.34 15.91 -30.80
C LYS A 428 -2.53 16.49 -31.57
N SER A 429 -3.05 15.78 -32.59
CA SER A 429 -4.22 16.21 -33.36
C SER A 429 -5.50 16.30 -32.53
N LEU A 430 -5.61 15.52 -31.45
CA LEU A 430 -6.70 15.58 -30.48
C LEU A 430 -6.55 16.74 -29.48
N GLY A 431 -5.45 17.49 -29.52
CA GLY A 431 -5.19 18.60 -28.58
C GLY A 431 -4.82 18.14 -27.17
N VAL A 432 -4.20 16.97 -27.02
CA VAL A 432 -3.63 16.49 -25.75
C VAL A 432 -2.18 16.92 -25.68
N THR A 433 -1.87 17.89 -24.82
CA THR A 433 -0.56 18.57 -24.77
C THR A 433 0.00 18.74 -23.38
N ARG A 434 -0.78 18.47 -22.32
CA ARG A 434 -0.35 18.71 -20.94
C ARG A 434 0.47 17.56 -20.33
N PRO A 435 0.10 16.27 -20.53
CA PRO A 435 0.84 15.18 -19.92
C PRO A 435 2.25 15.07 -20.49
N GLU A 436 3.20 14.70 -19.65
CA GLU A 436 4.50 14.24 -20.11
C GLU A 436 4.29 13.00 -21.00
N THR A 437 4.82 13.03 -22.24
CA THR A 437 4.55 12.01 -23.25
C THR A 437 5.84 11.48 -23.85
N HIS A 438 5.99 10.16 -23.86
CA HIS A 438 7.15 9.46 -24.43
C HIS A 438 6.72 8.42 -25.46
N VAL A 439 7.52 8.26 -26.51
CA VAL A 439 7.35 7.17 -27.48
C VAL A 439 8.30 6.05 -27.13
N THR A 440 7.75 4.91 -26.82
CA THR A 440 8.45 3.67 -26.48
C THR A 440 8.17 2.59 -27.53
N VAL A 441 7.94 1.37 -27.09
CA VAL A 441 7.45 0.26 -27.92
C VAL A 441 6.42 -0.57 -27.15
N ASP A 442 5.80 -1.52 -27.83
CA ASP A 442 4.82 -2.42 -27.21
C ASP A 442 5.47 -3.19 -26.03
N ALA A 443 4.74 -3.28 -24.93
CA ALA A 443 5.24 -3.92 -23.70
C ALA A 443 5.63 -5.40 -23.90
N ALA A 444 5.05 -6.09 -24.87
CA ALA A 444 5.37 -7.49 -25.17
C ALA A 444 6.85 -7.72 -25.54
N PHE A 445 7.60 -6.66 -25.93
CA PHE A 445 9.05 -6.79 -26.18
C PHE A 445 9.87 -7.00 -24.89
N SER A 446 9.37 -6.63 -23.72
CA SER A 446 10.06 -6.87 -22.45
C SER A 446 9.90 -8.30 -21.92
N LEU A 447 8.97 -9.10 -22.46
CA LEU A 447 8.78 -10.49 -22.02
C LEU A 447 10.10 -11.27 -22.12
N GLU A 448 10.39 -12.06 -21.11
CA GLU A 448 11.47 -13.03 -21.18
C GLU A 448 10.99 -14.29 -21.88
N ASN A 449 11.87 -14.89 -22.68
CA ASN A 449 11.60 -16.19 -23.27
C ASN A 449 12.10 -17.25 -22.29
N GLU A 450 11.18 -17.84 -21.54
CA GLU A 450 11.48 -18.87 -20.54
C GLU A 450 11.56 -20.29 -21.15
N SER A 451 11.33 -20.39 -22.48
CA SER A 451 11.29 -21.70 -23.15
C SER A 451 12.68 -22.15 -23.54
N ASP A 452 13.08 -23.31 -23.08
CA ASP A 452 14.29 -24.00 -23.54
C ASP A 452 14.03 -24.85 -24.81
N LEU A 453 15.10 -25.42 -25.37
CA LEU A 453 15.01 -26.28 -26.55
C LEU A 453 14.15 -27.52 -26.29
N ALA A 454 14.16 -28.05 -25.06
CA ALA A 454 13.36 -29.22 -24.69
C ALA A 454 11.86 -28.90 -24.69
N ASP A 455 11.47 -27.70 -24.28
CA ASP A 455 10.09 -27.23 -24.38
C ASP A 455 9.63 -27.11 -25.83
N ILE A 456 10.46 -26.55 -26.70
CA ILE A 456 10.16 -26.46 -28.16
C ILE A 456 9.92 -27.86 -28.75
N ILE A 457 10.79 -28.81 -28.45
CA ILE A 457 10.66 -30.20 -28.93
C ILE A 457 9.36 -30.83 -28.40
N ARG A 458 9.09 -30.69 -27.13
CA ARG A 458 7.87 -31.22 -26.50
C ARG A 458 6.59 -30.64 -27.12
N TRP A 459 6.55 -29.33 -27.39
CA TRP A 459 5.38 -28.70 -28.03
C TRP A 459 5.20 -29.18 -29.49
N ARG A 460 6.28 -29.33 -30.26
CA ARG A 460 6.24 -29.92 -31.61
C ARG A 460 5.60 -31.29 -31.60
N GLN A 461 6.02 -32.16 -30.68
CA GLN A 461 5.46 -33.51 -30.54
C GLN A 461 3.98 -33.50 -30.17
N MET A 462 3.58 -32.63 -29.23
CA MET A 462 2.18 -32.53 -28.77
C MET A 462 1.22 -32.12 -29.91
N ILE A 463 1.64 -31.29 -30.83
CA ILE A 463 0.83 -30.89 -32.00
C ILE A 463 0.96 -31.82 -33.20
N GLY A 464 1.71 -32.92 -33.07
CA GLY A 464 1.87 -33.94 -34.12
C GLY A 464 2.86 -33.59 -35.20
N LEU A 465 3.81 -32.69 -34.97
CA LEU A 465 4.96 -32.43 -35.83
C LEU A 465 6.05 -33.47 -35.56
N LYS A 466 6.63 -34.03 -36.63
CA LYS A 466 7.83 -34.89 -36.54
C LYS A 466 9.04 -34.06 -36.15
N GLU A 467 10.08 -34.71 -35.63
CA GLU A 467 11.27 -34.04 -35.10
C GLU A 467 11.95 -33.12 -36.14
N ASP A 468 12.06 -33.60 -37.40
CA ASP A 468 12.69 -32.86 -38.49
C ASP A 468 11.69 -32.12 -39.41
N GLU A 469 10.41 -32.14 -39.10
CA GLU A 469 9.39 -31.55 -39.97
C GLU A 469 9.44 -30.02 -39.90
N LYS A 470 9.70 -29.37 -41.02
CA LYS A 470 9.70 -27.91 -41.13
C LYS A 470 8.28 -27.37 -41.17
N TYR A 471 8.07 -26.22 -40.52
CA TYR A 471 6.75 -25.59 -40.47
C TYR A 471 6.84 -24.07 -40.50
N PHE A 472 5.72 -23.43 -40.82
CA PHE A 472 5.52 -22.00 -40.68
C PHE A 472 4.24 -21.73 -39.90
N CYS A 473 4.18 -20.60 -39.17
CA CYS A 473 3.02 -20.23 -38.39
C CYS A 473 2.05 -19.36 -39.19
N VAL A 474 0.75 -19.58 -39.02
CA VAL A 474 -0.32 -18.82 -39.68
C VAL A 474 -1.25 -18.24 -38.60
N SER A 475 -1.48 -16.93 -38.65
CA SER A 475 -2.42 -16.26 -37.74
C SER A 475 -3.41 -15.39 -38.47
N VAL A 476 -4.59 -15.95 -38.75
CA VAL A 476 -5.69 -15.30 -39.45
C VAL A 476 -6.84 -14.99 -38.50
N ARG A 477 -7.68 -14.05 -38.89
CA ARG A 477 -8.90 -13.69 -38.19
C ARG A 477 -10.05 -13.47 -39.14
N SER A 478 -11.27 -13.69 -38.74
CA SER A 478 -12.44 -13.28 -39.51
C SER A 478 -12.48 -11.78 -39.73
N TRP A 479 -12.71 -11.34 -40.96
CA TRP A 479 -12.76 -9.94 -41.35
C TRP A 479 -13.87 -9.68 -42.35
N LYS A 480 -14.74 -8.71 -42.09
CA LYS A 480 -15.95 -8.42 -42.87
C LYS A 480 -15.70 -7.90 -44.32
N TYR A 481 -14.48 -7.53 -44.62
CA TYR A 481 -14.09 -6.98 -45.93
C TYR A 481 -13.16 -7.93 -46.71
N PHE A 482 -13.17 -9.24 -46.39
CA PHE A 482 -12.52 -10.22 -47.22
C PHE A 482 -13.16 -10.25 -48.60
N LYS A 483 -12.35 -10.62 -49.62
CA LYS A 483 -12.91 -11.13 -50.88
C LYS A 483 -13.57 -12.50 -50.60
N ASP A 484 -14.57 -12.85 -51.38
CA ASP A 484 -15.30 -14.11 -51.24
C ASP A 484 -14.41 -15.36 -51.37
N ASN A 485 -13.26 -15.25 -52.05
CA ASN A 485 -12.30 -16.32 -52.24
C ASN A 485 -11.14 -16.36 -51.23
N PHE A 486 -11.11 -15.51 -50.21
CA PHE A 486 -9.97 -15.43 -49.27
C PHE A 486 -9.61 -16.79 -48.68
N GLU A 487 -10.59 -17.54 -48.17
CA GLU A 487 -10.35 -18.84 -47.52
C GLU A 487 -9.85 -19.88 -48.53
N SER A 488 -10.32 -19.86 -49.80
CA SER A 488 -9.83 -20.75 -50.86
C SER A 488 -8.41 -20.39 -51.29
N GLU A 489 -8.07 -19.11 -51.36
CA GLU A 489 -6.72 -18.66 -51.68
C GLU A 489 -5.70 -19.06 -50.59
N MET A 490 -6.09 -18.82 -49.32
CA MET A 490 -5.27 -19.27 -48.19
C MET A 490 -5.11 -20.79 -48.15
N SER A 491 -6.16 -21.53 -48.45
CA SER A 491 -6.15 -22.98 -48.52
C SER A 491 -5.23 -23.48 -49.62
N SER A 492 -5.28 -22.86 -50.81
CA SER A 492 -4.38 -23.15 -51.93
C SER A 492 -2.92 -22.85 -51.58
N PHE A 493 -2.66 -21.73 -50.91
CA PHE A 493 -1.32 -21.39 -50.42
C PHE A 493 -0.79 -22.46 -49.45
N VAL A 494 -1.57 -22.81 -48.41
CA VAL A 494 -1.19 -23.81 -47.39
C VAL A 494 -0.89 -25.18 -48.05
N LYS A 495 -1.76 -25.61 -48.94
CA LYS A 495 -1.58 -26.87 -49.68
C LYS A 495 -0.29 -26.89 -50.48
N ARG A 496 -0.04 -25.83 -51.27
CA ARG A 496 1.15 -25.74 -52.15
C ARG A 496 2.45 -25.62 -51.34
N MET A 497 2.44 -24.92 -50.17
CA MET A 497 3.60 -24.87 -49.28
C MET A 497 3.97 -26.25 -48.75
N ASN A 498 2.97 -27.07 -48.42
CA ASN A 498 3.21 -28.44 -47.99
C ASN A 498 3.68 -29.34 -49.10
N GLU A 499 3.02 -29.31 -50.28
CA GLU A 499 3.32 -30.20 -51.41
C GLU A 499 4.65 -29.89 -52.12
N ASN A 500 4.97 -28.59 -52.31
CA ASN A 500 6.13 -28.18 -53.11
C ASN A 500 7.38 -27.93 -52.26
N TYR A 501 7.23 -27.54 -50.96
CA TYR A 501 8.34 -27.13 -50.10
C TYR A 501 8.47 -27.99 -48.83
N GLY A 502 7.54 -28.94 -48.61
CA GLY A 502 7.54 -29.76 -47.39
C GLY A 502 7.31 -28.95 -46.10
N LEU A 503 6.75 -27.75 -46.23
CA LEU A 503 6.51 -26.86 -45.09
C LEU A 503 5.07 -26.97 -44.61
N ARG A 504 4.89 -27.39 -43.35
CA ARG A 504 3.56 -27.56 -42.78
C ARG A 504 3.05 -26.27 -42.12
N ALA A 505 1.82 -25.90 -42.41
CA ALA A 505 1.20 -24.75 -41.78
C ALA A 505 0.71 -25.09 -40.36
N VAL A 506 1.07 -24.26 -39.34
CA VAL A 506 0.56 -24.35 -37.99
C VAL A 506 -0.25 -23.10 -37.69
N PHE A 507 -1.55 -23.26 -37.50
CA PHE A 507 -2.48 -22.17 -37.27
C PHE A 507 -2.53 -21.81 -35.79
N VAL A 508 -2.18 -20.55 -35.46
CA VAL A 508 -2.10 -19.99 -34.13
C VAL A 508 -3.21 -18.97 -33.90
N PRO A 509 -4.34 -19.36 -33.25
CA PRO A 509 -5.43 -18.43 -32.96
C PRO A 509 -5.08 -17.55 -31.79
N MET A 510 -4.92 -16.26 -32.04
CA MET A 510 -4.62 -15.28 -30.97
C MET A 510 -5.86 -14.89 -30.14
N GLN A 511 -7.02 -14.98 -30.76
CA GLN A 511 -8.32 -14.83 -30.11
C GLN A 511 -9.23 -15.97 -30.49
N PRO A 512 -9.27 -17.06 -29.71
CA PRO A 512 -9.91 -18.32 -30.09
C PRO A 512 -11.33 -18.19 -30.66
N VAL A 513 -12.16 -17.36 -30.03
CA VAL A 513 -13.57 -17.14 -30.42
C VAL A 513 -13.69 -16.63 -31.89
N ASN A 514 -12.75 -15.81 -32.33
CA ASN A 514 -12.80 -15.15 -33.64
C ASN A 514 -11.89 -15.79 -34.68
N ASP A 515 -10.87 -16.52 -34.27
CA ASP A 515 -9.80 -17.00 -35.15
C ASP A 515 -9.87 -18.50 -35.41
N ALA A 516 -10.48 -19.27 -34.48
CA ALA A 516 -10.45 -20.73 -34.57
C ALA A 516 -11.31 -21.26 -35.72
N GLU A 517 -12.45 -20.70 -36.01
CA GLU A 517 -13.39 -21.19 -37.02
C GLU A 517 -12.81 -21.02 -38.43
N ILE A 518 -12.31 -19.81 -38.76
CA ILE A 518 -11.67 -19.56 -40.06
C ILE A 518 -10.42 -20.42 -40.25
N SER A 519 -9.61 -20.60 -39.19
CA SER A 519 -8.42 -21.44 -39.23
C SER A 519 -8.78 -22.89 -39.56
N ARG A 520 -9.81 -23.46 -38.92
CA ARG A 520 -10.25 -24.84 -39.20
C ARG A 520 -10.80 -25.01 -40.60
N ARG A 521 -11.59 -24.07 -41.12
CA ARG A 521 -12.10 -24.13 -42.50
C ARG A 521 -10.95 -24.14 -43.54
N ILE A 522 -9.93 -23.28 -43.35
CA ILE A 522 -8.77 -23.26 -44.23
C ILE A 522 -8.01 -24.59 -44.18
N ILE A 523 -7.80 -25.17 -42.99
CA ILE A 523 -7.14 -26.47 -42.80
C ILE A 523 -7.95 -27.58 -43.50
N GLU A 524 -9.26 -27.64 -43.31
CA GLU A 524 -10.14 -28.61 -43.91
C GLU A 524 -10.10 -28.52 -45.46
N MET A 525 -10.24 -27.32 -46.00
CA MET A 525 -10.19 -27.09 -47.47
C MET A 525 -8.84 -27.40 -48.06
N SER A 526 -7.74 -27.16 -47.35
CA SER A 526 -6.38 -27.46 -47.85
C SER A 526 -6.01 -28.94 -47.77
N GLY A 527 -6.70 -29.70 -46.92
CA GLY A 527 -6.30 -31.06 -46.58
C GLY A 527 -4.95 -31.14 -45.87
N SER A 528 -4.39 -30.02 -45.46
CA SER A 528 -3.09 -29.91 -44.82
C SER A 528 -3.10 -28.81 -43.77
N GLY A 529 -2.24 -28.93 -42.77
CA GLY A 529 -2.11 -27.96 -41.68
C GLY A 529 -2.45 -28.55 -40.32
N ILE A 530 -2.03 -27.84 -39.30
CA ILE A 530 -2.25 -28.19 -37.90
C ILE A 530 -2.94 -27.02 -37.21
N PHE A 531 -3.98 -27.31 -36.46
CA PHE A 531 -4.59 -26.32 -35.54
C PHE A 531 -3.89 -26.41 -34.20
N PHE A 532 -3.16 -25.37 -33.79
CA PHE A 532 -2.39 -25.36 -32.52
C PHE A 532 -3.29 -25.51 -31.29
N GLY A 533 -4.57 -25.11 -31.39
CA GLY A 533 -5.54 -25.17 -30.28
C GLY A 533 -5.91 -23.81 -29.75
N THR A 534 -6.61 -23.79 -28.62
CA THR A 534 -7.18 -22.54 -28.05
C THR A 534 -6.75 -22.23 -26.64
N ASN A 535 -5.95 -23.09 -26.02
CA ASN A 535 -5.70 -23.03 -24.57
C ASN A 535 -4.20 -23.07 -24.24
N TYR A 536 -3.44 -22.14 -24.84
CA TYR A 536 -2.00 -22.06 -24.69
C TYR A 536 -1.58 -20.74 -24.04
N THR A 537 -0.48 -20.81 -23.27
CA THR A 537 0.14 -19.64 -22.66
C THR A 537 0.91 -18.82 -23.69
N THR A 538 1.19 -17.57 -23.37
CA THR A 538 2.05 -16.69 -24.19
C THR A 538 3.42 -17.32 -24.47
N ASN A 539 4.06 -17.94 -23.46
CA ASN A 539 5.36 -18.58 -23.63
C ASN A 539 5.32 -19.76 -24.61
N GLN A 540 4.26 -20.56 -24.60
CA GLN A 540 4.07 -21.66 -25.55
C GLN A 540 3.93 -21.18 -27.00
N ILE A 541 3.21 -20.08 -27.20
CA ILE A 541 3.08 -19.46 -28.52
C ILE A 541 4.42 -18.87 -28.98
N LEU A 542 5.16 -18.19 -28.09
CA LEU A 542 6.50 -17.69 -28.41
C LEU A 542 7.46 -18.80 -28.80
N SER A 543 7.46 -19.93 -28.07
CA SER A 543 8.30 -21.09 -28.35
C SER A 543 7.94 -21.74 -29.72
N LEU A 544 6.65 -21.87 -30.02
CA LEU A 544 6.19 -22.37 -31.30
C LEU A 544 6.65 -21.46 -32.44
N ILE A 545 6.50 -20.15 -32.29
CA ILE A 545 6.95 -19.19 -33.33
C ILE A 545 8.47 -19.24 -33.49
N ALA A 546 9.24 -19.33 -32.39
CA ALA A 546 10.71 -19.39 -32.45
C ALA A 546 11.25 -20.54 -33.29
N GLY A 547 10.55 -21.68 -33.35
CA GLY A 547 10.92 -22.84 -34.15
C GLY A 547 10.39 -22.85 -35.59
N SER A 548 9.69 -21.82 -36.05
CA SER A 548 9.11 -21.74 -37.37
C SER A 548 10.06 -21.13 -38.40
N GLU A 549 9.93 -21.53 -39.68
CA GLU A 549 10.71 -20.96 -40.77
C GLU A 549 10.35 -19.47 -41.00
N PHE A 550 9.07 -19.14 -40.97
CA PHE A 550 8.53 -17.79 -41.06
C PHE A 550 7.10 -17.75 -40.51
N VAL A 551 6.55 -16.55 -40.40
CA VAL A 551 5.17 -16.32 -39.91
C VAL A 551 4.36 -15.59 -40.97
N VAL A 552 3.11 -16.03 -41.21
CA VAL A 552 2.11 -15.33 -42.03
C VAL A 552 1.02 -14.82 -41.10
N ALA A 553 0.89 -13.49 -40.92
CA ALA A 553 0.01 -12.99 -39.88
C ALA A 553 -0.81 -11.75 -40.23
N MET A 554 -2.09 -11.80 -39.86
CA MET A 554 -2.97 -10.65 -39.76
C MET A 554 -2.86 -9.99 -38.37
N ARG A 555 -2.67 -10.80 -37.31
CA ARG A 555 -2.67 -10.35 -35.90
C ARG A 555 -1.37 -9.66 -35.58
N LEU A 556 -1.46 -8.38 -35.12
CA LEU A 556 -0.29 -7.57 -34.80
C LEU A 556 0.60 -8.23 -33.73
N HIS A 557 0.02 -8.82 -32.67
CA HIS A 557 0.84 -9.47 -31.65
C HIS A 557 1.56 -10.73 -32.16
N THR A 558 1.00 -11.45 -33.12
CA THR A 558 1.74 -12.55 -33.78
C THR A 558 2.96 -12.02 -34.52
N ILE A 559 2.83 -10.88 -35.20
CA ILE A 559 3.95 -10.20 -35.86
C ILE A 559 4.98 -9.73 -34.82
N ILE A 560 4.54 -9.11 -33.72
CA ILE A 560 5.42 -8.71 -32.60
C ILE A 560 6.17 -9.91 -32.03
N TYR A 561 5.51 -11.05 -31.87
CA TYR A 561 6.15 -12.28 -31.37
C TYR A 561 7.19 -12.84 -32.36
N ALA A 562 6.88 -12.84 -33.65
CA ALA A 562 7.82 -13.28 -34.65
C ALA A 562 9.07 -12.39 -34.68
N VAL A 563 8.90 -11.09 -34.71
CA VAL A 563 9.99 -10.10 -34.64
C VAL A 563 10.82 -10.29 -33.37
N LYS A 564 10.16 -10.47 -32.21
CA LYS A 564 10.83 -10.72 -30.93
C LYS A 564 11.64 -12.02 -30.93
N GLN A 565 11.18 -13.06 -31.61
CA GLN A 565 11.84 -14.35 -31.71
C GLN A 565 12.84 -14.43 -32.89
N ASN A 566 13.09 -13.31 -33.53
CA ASN A 566 13.97 -13.24 -34.70
C ASN A 566 13.54 -14.19 -35.85
N VAL A 567 12.22 -14.20 -36.15
CA VAL A 567 11.61 -15.01 -37.22
C VAL A 567 11.04 -14.10 -38.29
N PRO A 568 11.32 -14.32 -39.59
CA PRO A 568 10.81 -13.50 -40.68
C PRO A 568 9.27 -13.50 -40.73
N VAL A 569 8.70 -12.39 -41.20
CA VAL A 569 7.24 -12.19 -41.20
C VAL A 569 6.72 -11.80 -42.60
N ILE A 570 5.64 -12.45 -42.99
CA ILE A 570 4.77 -12.00 -44.09
C ILE A 570 3.53 -11.39 -43.45
N GLY A 571 3.43 -10.04 -43.46
CA GLY A 571 2.32 -9.31 -42.89
C GLY A 571 1.11 -9.28 -43.83
N MET A 572 -0.08 -9.61 -43.33
CA MET A 572 -1.34 -9.40 -44.05
C MET A 572 -2.06 -8.21 -43.49
N ALA A 573 -1.95 -7.05 -44.14
CA ALA A 573 -2.43 -5.77 -43.64
C ALA A 573 -3.96 -5.62 -43.81
N TYR A 574 -4.70 -5.69 -42.76
CA TYR A 574 -6.12 -5.34 -42.69
C TYR A 574 -6.36 -3.98 -42.01
N ASP A 575 -5.33 -3.44 -41.36
CA ASP A 575 -5.33 -2.21 -40.58
C ASP A 575 -3.97 -1.52 -40.78
N PRO A 576 -3.91 -0.19 -40.93
CA PRO A 576 -2.65 0.54 -41.16
C PRO A 576 -1.58 0.30 -40.09
N LYS A 577 -1.96 -0.08 -38.85
CA LYS A 577 -1.00 -0.39 -37.78
C LYS A 577 -0.12 -1.61 -38.10
N VAL A 578 -0.63 -2.56 -38.90
CA VAL A 578 0.16 -3.73 -39.32
C VAL A 578 1.29 -3.26 -40.23
N THR A 579 0.98 -2.51 -41.28
CA THR A 579 1.98 -1.95 -42.22
C THR A 579 2.98 -1.04 -41.48
N ALA A 580 2.49 -0.18 -40.60
CA ALA A 580 3.34 0.72 -39.81
C ALA A 580 4.33 -0.07 -38.95
N PHE A 581 3.89 -1.15 -38.31
CA PHE A 581 4.77 -1.96 -37.48
C PHE A 581 5.75 -2.79 -38.34
N MET A 582 5.31 -3.37 -39.44
CA MET A 582 6.18 -4.08 -40.37
C MET A 582 7.33 -3.18 -40.86
N ASN A 583 7.03 -1.95 -41.27
CA ASN A 583 8.05 -0.97 -41.67
C ASN A 583 8.99 -0.61 -40.52
N LYS A 584 8.46 -0.42 -39.28
CA LYS A 584 9.27 -0.12 -38.09
C LYS A 584 10.23 -1.26 -37.75
N ALA A 585 9.83 -2.50 -38.03
CA ALA A 585 10.62 -3.69 -37.77
C ALA A 585 11.53 -4.10 -38.96
N GLY A 586 11.67 -3.25 -39.99
CA GLY A 586 12.47 -3.57 -41.18
C GLY A 586 11.93 -4.71 -42.04
N GLN A 587 10.62 -4.99 -41.94
CA GLN A 587 10.00 -6.10 -42.68
C GLN A 587 9.24 -5.59 -43.90
N SER A 588 9.77 -5.89 -45.08
CA SER A 588 9.20 -5.45 -46.38
C SER A 588 8.08 -6.35 -46.91
N CYS A 589 8.03 -7.62 -46.48
CA CYS A 589 7.05 -8.60 -46.96
C CYS A 589 5.66 -8.33 -46.34
N CYS A 590 4.88 -7.45 -46.98
CA CYS A 590 3.54 -7.09 -46.55
C CYS A 590 2.57 -7.02 -47.71
N ILE A 591 1.39 -7.67 -47.58
CA ILE A 591 0.32 -7.66 -48.60
C ILE A 591 -0.96 -7.12 -47.96
N ASP A 592 -1.74 -6.29 -48.70
CA ASP A 592 -3.09 -5.90 -48.25
C ASP A 592 -4.01 -7.13 -48.27
N VAL A 593 -4.78 -7.32 -47.23
CA VAL A 593 -5.73 -8.45 -47.13
C VAL A 593 -6.71 -8.49 -48.32
N LYS A 594 -7.04 -7.35 -48.90
CA LYS A 594 -7.89 -7.26 -50.09
C LYS A 594 -7.22 -7.80 -51.37
N ASP A 595 -5.90 -7.81 -51.42
CA ASP A 595 -5.12 -8.26 -52.56
C ASP A 595 -4.52 -9.66 -52.36
N THR A 596 -4.80 -10.27 -51.20
CA THR A 596 -4.32 -11.61 -50.84
C THR A 596 -4.81 -12.63 -51.82
N ASN A 597 -3.86 -13.38 -52.40
CA ASN A 597 -4.08 -14.54 -53.26
C ASN A 597 -2.92 -15.53 -53.08
N ALA A 598 -3.15 -16.78 -53.43
CA ALA A 598 -2.19 -17.88 -53.22
C ALA A 598 -0.84 -17.62 -53.91
N GLU A 599 -0.85 -17.15 -55.16
CA GLU A 599 0.35 -16.88 -55.94
C GLU A 599 1.22 -15.77 -55.33
N GLY A 600 0.60 -14.68 -54.87
CA GLY A 600 1.28 -13.58 -54.22
C GLY A 600 1.92 -14.02 -52.88
N LEU A 601 1.20 -14.82 -52.09
CA LEU A 601 1.73 -15.35 -50.83
C LEU A 601 2.88 -16.32 -51.05
N ILE A 602 2.83 -17.18 -52.10
CA ILE A 602 3.92 -18.09 -52.44
C ILE A 602 5.17 -17.31 -52.84
N LYS A 603 5.06 -16.29 -53.71
CA LYS A 603 6.19 -15.43 -54.07
C LYS A 603 6.83 -14.75 -52.89
N LEU A 604 6.01 -14.27 -51.92
CA LEU A 604 6.53 -13.71 -50.70
C LEU A 604 7.23 -14.75 -49.82
N ALA A 605 6.68 -15.98 -49.74
CA ALA A 605 7.29 -17.08 -48.99
C ALA A 605 8.62 -17.52 -49.59
N GLU A 606 8.69 -17.67 -50.94
CA GLU A 606 9.93 -17.94 -51.67
C GLU A 606 10.97 -16.85 -51.39
N TYR A 607 10.60 -15.58 -51.51
CA TYR A 607 11.48 -14.45 -51.23
C TYR A 607 12.02 -14.49 -49.80
N VAL A 608 11.16 -14.79 -48.83
CA VAL A 608 11.55 -14.90 -47.42
C VAL A 608 12.52 -16.05 -47.19
N MET A 609 12.30 -17.21 -47.83
CA MET A 609 13.18 -18.38 -47.71
C MET A 609 14.54 -18.12 -48.35
N ASP A 610 14.55 -17.53 -49.55
CA ASP A 610 15.78 -17.28 -50.32
C ASP A 610 16.65 -16.16 -49.71
N ASN A 611 16.02 -15.17 -49.06
CA ASN A 611 16.72 -14.00 -48.48
C ASN A 611 16.69 -13.98 -46.97
N ARG A 612 16.53 -15.13 -46.33
CA ARG A 612 16.30 -15.21 -44.85
C ARG A 612 17.36 -14.49 -44.05
N GLU A 613 18.64 -14.67 -44.34
CA GLU A 613 19.75 -14.07 -43.60
C GLU A 613 19.75 -12.53 -43.70
N GLU A 614 19.47 -11.99 -44.87
CA GLU A 614 19.40 -10.54 -45.11
C GLU A 614 18.20 -9.91 -44.36
N ILE A 615 17.03 -10.57 -44.44
CA ILE A 615 15.81 -10.17 -43.76
C ILE A 615 16.01 -10.15 -42.23
N LEU A 616 16.65 -11.16 -41.66
CA LEU A 616 16.95 -11.24 -40.25
C LEU A 616 17.92 -10.15 -39.79
N LYS A 617 18.98 -9.89 -40.56
CA LYS A 617 19.95 -8.83 -40.31
C LYS A 617 19.31 -7.45 -40.35
N ASP A 618 18.45 -7.18 -41.32
CA ASP A 618 17.71 -5.92 -41.43
C ASP A 618 16.74 -5.76 -40.25
N MET A 619 15.98 -6.81 -39.92
CA MET A 619 15.10 -6.84 -38.77
C MET A 619 15.85 -6.57 -37.45
N GLU A 620 16.98 -7.22 -37.20
CA GLU A 620 17.82 -7.02 -36.02
C GLU A 620 18.30 -5.58 -35.91
N SER A 621 18.73 -4.98 -37.04
CA SER A 621 19.17 -3.60 -37.07
C SER A 621 18.07 -2.60 -36.68
N HIS A 622 16.83 -2.84 -37.09
CA HIS A 622 15.67 -1.99 -36.81
C HIS A 622 15.09 -2.22 -35.44
N THR A 623 15.22 -3.41 -34.86
CA THR A 623 14.67 -3.77 -33.56
C THR A 623 15.68 -3.71 -32.41
N ALA A 624 16.94 -3.39 -32.72
CA ALA A 624 17.95 -3.13 -31.73
C ALA A 624 17.46 -2.07 -30.73
N GLY A 625 17.49 -2.41 -29.43
CA GLY A 625 17.00 -1.52 -28.37
C GLY A 625 15.47 -1.56 -28.14
N PHE A 626 14.69 -2.41 -28.81
CA PHE A 626 13.25 -2.51 -28.53
C PHE A 626 12.97 -3.03 -27.11
N ARG A 627 13.80 -3.94 -26.62
CA ARG A 627 13.66 -4.44 -25.24
C ARG A 627 13.91 -3.32 -24.23
N GLU A 628 14.97 -2.55 -24.41
CA GLU A 628 15.30 -1.41 -23.55
C GLU A 628 14.19 -0.36 -23.57
N LYS A 629 13.67 -0.01 -24.74
CA LYS A 629 12.54 0.90 -24.89
C LYS A 629 11.25 0.36 -24.27
N ALA A 630 11.02 -0.94 -24.27
CA ALA A 630 9.89 -1.54 -23.59
C ALA A 630 10.03 -1.40 -22.07
N LEU A 631 11.25 -1.59 -21.53
CA LEU A 631 11.54 -1.43 -20.12
C LEU A 631 11.44 0.03 -19.63
N GLU A 632 11.59 1.02 -20.51
CA GLU A 632 11.36 2.42 -20.14
C GLU A 632 9.94 2.63 -19.59
N ASN A 633 8.93 1.90 -20.08
CA ASN A 633 7.56 2.03 -19.62
C ASN A 633 7.43 1.76 -18.11
N VAL A 634 8.07 0.70 -17.61
CA VAL A 634 8.03 0.38 -16.16
C VAL A 634 8.83 1.38 -15.33
N MET A 635 9.90 1.95 -15.89
CA MET A 635 10.68 2.99 -15.21
C MET A 635 9.86 4.28 -15.04
N TYR A 636 9.06 4.65 -16.04
CA TYR A 636 8.11 5.76 -15.93
C TYR A 636 7.01 5.50 -14.89
N ALA A 637 6.46 4.29 -14.85
CA ALA A 637 5.50 3.90 -13.83
C ALA A 637 6.11 3.94 -12.42
N LYS A 638 7.35 3.41 -12.26
CA LYS A 638 8.12 3.48 -11.01
C LYS A 638 8.33 4.93 -10.56
N ARG A 639 8.76 5.81 -11.46
CA ARG A 639 8.94 7.24 -11.17
C ARG A 639 7.69 7.89 -10.61
N LEU A 640 6.52 7.58 -11.16
CA LEU A 640 5.24 8.07 -10.64
C LEU A 640 4.90 7.52 -9.25
N LEU A 641 5.26 6.27 -8.95
CA LEU A 641 5.05 5.67 -7.63
C LEU A 641 5.98 6.27 -6.57
N GLU A 642 7.20 6.66 -6.94
CA GLU A 642 8.21 7.20 -6.03
C GLU A 642 8.08 8.71 -5.80
N GLN A 643 7.42 9.44 -6.69
CA GLN A 643 7.13 10.87 -6.50
C GLN A 643 6.15 11.06 -5.35
N LYS A 644 6.64 11.55 -4.21
CA LYS A 644 5.79 12.04 -3.11
C LYS A 644 4.97 13.21 -3.63
N GLU A 645 3.66 13.19 -3.41
CA GLU A 645 2.85 14.41 -3.54
C GLU A 645 3.36 15.42 -2.50
N PHE A 646 3.89 16.55 -2.97
CA PHE A 646 4.26 17.68 -2.14
C PHE A 646 3.03 18.52 -1.79
#